data_e72b8d3b254c7fbcc09587eaf066f796
#
_entry.id   e72b8d3b254c7fbcc09587eaf066f796
#
_cell.length_a   1.000
_cell.length_b   1.000
_cell.length_c   1.000
_cell.angle_alpha   90.00
_cell.angle_beta   90.00
_cell.angle_gamma   90.00
#
_symmetry.space_group_name_H-M   'P 1'
#
loop_
_entity.id
_entity.type
_entity.pdbx_description
1 polymer ?
#
loop_
_entity_poly.entity_id
_entity_poly.type
_entity_poly.pdbx_seq_one_letter_code
_entity_poly.pdbx_strand_id
1 'polypeptide(L)'
;MLKIRILGMAILLAFVAAAQQREMWHHATSNYRAVYDIISRPSHAKGGVLISVPLCGIGMAEGEDVYCFDERGRQLPRLSIGTGTENCALVLTQAPDDAKRIYAYFGSKIPAPVKEGLVAPLICEVRTLPEGPAKSWPQVEALLKKSKLLGRVAVDAVNQAFNPVDYRTRCMMVFTGMYDARKAMRFYPYISVNGAGYLFLDGNLVHDLSGSHHHGETSSGQQRKETNFTAGLHEVKIIGLRLDERGFIGLGEAHVQNGKVMANSYISGADFVTAGKTMLKLVEGKTKTSSNPVFWYKIKSYMAVGEDFMNEVELGTYSGQEAVWKFGDGMTMEGAKVTRIVCGMEPMKVRVSVKKATASGRIQFPENAPETSRDIANGKAFKYVSSLLEKQDFSSLTDWKALDLQLQFYKHHDYHPMQVTVAEALLALKDIPGEVRMDAMLCMARAGGAHAQDKAQAAFERILKRNLDKEEREQYLGEAIEFALYGKRDIELARQWLESHSKQLKKSSKVMEAMMMDIELQAGNREKALELFSDMLEGKRLGATQREAAVHGVSLHEEAMRAIGDNRLLEAREKLCQWSKEAPMDRGNGSFNLIRARYFRRRGWLAGALGELDGAILMDPLLPNLPDVEFEKAQIYEALKDNEKAKELYRKIKDEYPNHIVAPWARDGLIRLRQ
;
A
#
# COMPACT_ATOMS: atom_id res chain seq x y z
N MET A 1 -23.66 -17.57 59.15
CA MET A 1 -23.14 -18.82 58.55
C MET A 1 -23.86 -19.18 57.22
N LEU A 2 -25.18 -19.04 57.08
CA LEU A 2 -25.89 -19.40 55.86
C LEU A 2 -25.47 -18.57 54.62
N LYS A 3 -25.27 -17.26 54.74
CA LYS A 3 -24.83 -16.36 53.63
C LYS A 3 -23.44 -16.70 53.11
N ILE A 4 -22.53 -17.15 53.97
CA ILE A 4 -21.17 -17.56 53.57
C ILE A 4 -21.19 -18.89 52.78
N ARG A 5 -22.07 -19.82 53.19
CA ARG A 5 -22.26 -21.09 52.45
C ARG A 5 -22.92 -20.90 51.08
N ILE A 6 -23.86 -19.98 50.91
CA ILE A 6 -24.48 -19.64 49.64
C ILE A 6 -23.45 -18.96 48.69
N LEU A 7 -22.63 -18.04 49.21
CA LEU A 7 -21.58 -17.38 48.41
C LEU A 7 -20.50 -18.38 47.99
N GLY A 8 -20.09 -19.27 48.88
CA GLY A 8 -19.14 -20.34 48.57
C GLY A 8 -19.64 -21.33 47.49
N MET A 9 -20.94 -21.68 47.57
CA MET A 9 -21.57 -22.53 46.58
C MET A 9 -21.79 -21.84 45.23
N ALA A 10 -22.10 -20.56 45.20
CA ALA A 10 -22.18 -19.74 43.99
C ALA A 10 -20.82 -19.57 43.32
N ILE A 11 -19.76 -19.36 44.10
CA ILE A 11 -18.38 -19.31 43.59
C ILE A 11 -17.95 -20.69 43.02
N LEU A 12 -18.28 -21.78 43.75
CA LEU A 12 -17.98 -23.14 43.27
C LEU A 12 -18.75 -23.50 42.02
N LEU A 13 -20.02 -23.11 41.94
CA LEU A 13 -20.85 -23.28 40.72
C LEU A 13 -20.33 -22.41 39.57
N ALA A 14 -19.86 -21.20 39.83
CA ALA A 14 -19.21 -20.37 38.83
C ALA A 14 -17.85 -20.95 38.35
N PHE A 15 -17.06 -21.51 39.26
CA PHE A 15 -15.84 -22.23 38.94
C PHE A 15 -16.11 -23.55 38.17
N VAL A 16 -17.14 -24.28 38.54
CA VAL A 16 -17.57 -25.51 37.82
C VAL A 16 -18.15 -25.15 36.45
N ALA A 17 -18.93 -24.08 36.34
CA ALA A 17 -19.42 -23.57 35.07
C ALA A 17 -18.29 -23.05 34.17
N ALA A 18 -17.29 -22.34 34.76
CA ALA A 18 -16.09 -21.90 34.05
C ALA A 18 -15.17 -23.08 33.65
N ALA A 19 -15.13 -24.13 34.48
CA ALA A 19 -14.40 -25.37 34.16
C ALA A 19 -15.12 -26.25 33.15
N GLN A 20 -16.45 -26.21 33.07
CA GLN A 20 -17.27 -26.89 32.05
C GLN A 20 -17.27 -26.21 30.69
N GLN A 21 -16.80 -24.98 30.59
CA GLN A 21 -16.58 -24.28 29.30
C GLN A 21 -15.21 -24.55 28.68
N ARG A 22 -14.44 -25.53 29.14
CA ARG A 22 -13.37 -26.08 28.29
C ARG A 22 -14.03 -26.77 27.11
N GLU A 23 -14.08 -26.10 25.97
CA GLU A 23 -14.57 -26.67 24.70
C GLU A 23 -13.95 -28.05 24.51
N MET A 24 -14.80 -29.09 24.37
CA MET A 24 -14.34 -30.46 24.26
C MET A 24 -13.38 -30.62 23.08
N TRP A 25 -12.35 -31.43 23.26
CA TRP A 25 -11.40 -31.78 22.21
C TRP A 25 -11.94 -32.95 21.40
N HIS A 26 -12.44 -32.71 20.19
CA HIS A 26 -13.20 -33.69 19.41
C HIS A 26 -12.31 -34.71 18.64
N HIS A 27 -11.01 -34.42 18.42
CA HIS A 27 -10.15 -35.29 17.66
C HIS A 27 -8.93 -35.75 18.49
N ALA A 28 -8.92 -37.00 18.89
CA ALA A 28 -7.96 -37.55 19.89
C ALA A 28 -6.49 -37.53 19.42
N THR A 29 -6.23 -37.78 18.13
CA THR A 29 -4.87 -37.90 17.59
C THR A 29 -4.25 -36.62 17.14
N SER A 30 -5.06 -35.54 16.86
CA SER A 30 -4.54 -34.24 16.50
C SER A 30 -3.96 -33.52 17.72
N ASN A 31 -2.84 -32.84 17.51
CA ASN A 31 -2.13 -32.12 18.55
C ASN A 31 -2.50 -30.62 18.61
N TYR A 32 -3.12 -30.09 17.56
CA TYR A 32 -3.44 -28.68 17.42
C TYR A 32 -4.88 -28.49 16.96
N ARG A 33 -5.44 -27.35 17.36
CA ARG A 33 -6.80 -26.93 16.99
C ARG A 33 -6.82 -25.46 16.67
N ALA A 34 -7.37 -25.10 15.50
CA ALA A 34 -7.72 -23.74 15.13
C ALA A 34 -9.25 -23.59 15.19
N VAL A 35 -9.74 -22.48 15.70
CA VAL A 35 -11.19 -22.22 15.85
C VAL A 35 -11.56 -21.03 14.98
N TYR A 36 -12.59 -21.21 14.17
CA TYR A 36 -13.08 -20.20 13.22
C TYR A 36 -14.54 -19.85 13.50
N ASP A 37 -14.86 -18.56 13.60
CA ASP A 37 -16.21 -18.08 13.51
C ASP A 37 -16.60 -17.98 12.02
N ILE A 38 -17.79 -18.43 11.67
CA ILE A 38 -18.35 -18.29 10.32
C ILE A 38 -18.93 -16.89 10.20
N ILE A 39 -18.34 -16.07 9.31
CA ILE A 39 -18.74 -14.67 9.10
C ILE A 39 -19.86 -14.57 8.07
N SER A 40 -19.71 -15.27 6.96
CA SER A 40 -20.71 -15.29 5.90
C SER A 40 -20.79 -16.67 5.26
N ARG A 41 -21.93 -16.97 4.65
CA ARG A 41 -22.17 -18.18 3.88
C ARG A 41 -22.44 -17.82 2.44
N PRO A 42 -22.05 -18.66 1.48
CA PRO A 42 -22.44 -18.44 0.10
C PRO A 42 -23.95 -18.50 -0.05
N SER A 43 -24.47 -17.69 -0.96
CA SER A 43 -25.92 -17.66 -1.28
C SER A 43 -26.42 -18.93 -1.97
N HIS A 44 -25.53 -19.80 -2.43
CA HIS A 44 -25.81 -21.05 -3.11
C HIS A 44 -25.43 -22.26 -2.26
N ALA A 45 -26.30 -23.21 -2.13
CA ALA A 45 -26.18 -24.44 -1.32
C ALA A 45 -24.95 -25.32 -1.68
N LYS A 46 -24.33 -25.10 -2.87
CA LYS A 46 -23.16 -25.86 -3.33
C LYS A 46 -21.84 -25.34 -2.79
N GLY A 47 -21.81 -24.09 -2.27
CA GLY A 47 -20.58 -23.50 -1.72
C GLY A 47 -20.36 -23.93 -0.27
N GLY A 48 -19.18 -24.47 0.02
CA GLY A 48 -18.73 -24.74 1.38
C GLY A 48 -18.19 -23.49 2.06
N VAL A 49 -17.64 -23.68 3.24
CA VAL A 49 -16.90 -22.65 3.99
C VAL A 49 -15.41 -22.93 3.85
N LEU A 50 -14.64 -21.95 3.42
CA LEU A 50 -13.21 -22.08 3.29
C LEU A 50 -12.51 -21.60 4.58
N ILE A 51 -11.57 -22.40 5.06
CA ILE A 51 -10.70 -22.06 6.19
C ILE A 51 -9.24 -22.04 5.72
N SER A 52 -8.49 -21.07 6.19
CA SER A 52 -7.03 -20.99 6.02
C SER A 52 -6.37 -21.42 7.34
N VAL A 53 -5.81 -22.61 7.38
CA VAL A 53 -5.23 -23.20 8.60
C VAL A 53 -3.73 -22.89 8.65
N PRO A 54 -3.26 -22.11 9.64
CA PRO A 54 -1.83 -21.80 9.78
C PRO A 54 -1.08 -23.00 10.32
N LEU A 55 -0.52 -23.81 9.46
CA LEU A 55 0.17 -25.06 9.82
C LEU A 55 1.60 -24.82 10.36
N CYS A 56 2.30 -23.80 9.89
CA CYS A 56 3.67 -23.44 10.29
C CYS A 56 4.64 -24.66 10.32
N GLY A 57 4.54 -25.52 9.32
CA GLY A 57 5.35 -26.74 9.23
C GLY A 57 4.88 -27.92 10.09
N ILE A 58 3.70 -27.82 10.71
CA ILE A 58 3.08 -28.93 11.43
C ILE A 58 2.12 -29.67 10.50
N GLY A 59 2.07 -30.99 10.66
CA GLY A 59 1.14 -31.79 9.87
C GLY A 59 1.59 -31.95 8.41
N MET A 60 0.62 -32.22 7.54
CA MET A 60 0.85 -32.42 6.11
C MET A 60 0.74 -31.07 5.38
N ALA A 61 1.64 -30.84 4.42
CA ALA A 61 1.85 -29.50 3.83
C ALA A 61 0.61 -28.90 3.16
N GLU A 62 -0.21 -29.72 2.54
CA GLU A 62 -1.44 -29.28 1.86
C GLU A 62 -2.69 -29.42 2.73
N GLY A 63 -2.53 -29.71 4.03
CA GLY A 63 -3.62 -29.80 4.98
C GLY A 63 -4.43 -31.10 4.86
N GLU A 64 -3.84 -32.16 4.34
CA GLU A 64 -4.54 -33.46 4.19
C GLU A 64 -4.90 -34.05 5.56
N ASP A 65 -4.17 -33.75 6.63
CA ASP A 65 -4.44 -34.18 7.99
C ASP A 65 -5.30 -33.19 8.80
N VAL A 66 -5.98 -32.22 8.14
CA VAL A 66 -6.91 -31.32 8.78
C VAL A 66 -8.27 -31.94 8.87
N TYR A 67 -8.77 -32.16 10.10
CA TYR A 67 -10.11 -32.64 10.41
C TYR A 67 -10.99 -31.47 10.85
N CYS A 68 -12.18 -31.35 10.29
CA CYS A 68 -13.12 -30.27 10.61
C CYS A 68 -14.29 -30.80 11.45
N PHE A 69 -14.66 -30.03 12.48
CA PHE A 69 -15.82 -30.33 13.34
C PHE A 69 -16.61 -29.04 13.57
N ASP A 70 -17.90 -29.17 13.86
CA ASP A 70 -18.71 -28.08 14.37
C ASP A 70 -18.62 -27.94 15.90
N GLU A 71 -19.32 -26.97 16.47
CA GLU A 71 -19.38 -26.75 17.92
C GLU A 71 -20.07 -27.85 18.70
N ARG A 72 -20.80 -28.74 18.03
CA ARG A 72 -21.45 -29.92 18.64
C ARG A 72 -20.59 -31.18 18.56
N GLY A 73 -19.39 -31.07 17.97
CA GLY A 73 -18.50 -32.19 17.79
C GLY A 73 -18.85 -33.12 16.63
N ARG A 74 -19.74 -32.70 15.72
CA ARG A 74 -20.01 -33.44 14.49
C ARG A 74 -18.87 -33.25 13.51
N GLN A 75 -18.30 -34.33 13.03
CA GLN A 75 -17.26 -34.27 11.99
C GLN A 75 -17.88 -33.77 10.68
N LEU A 76 -17.27 -32.75 10.12
CA LEU A 76 -17.70 -32.11 8.88
C LEU A 76 -16.99 -32.72 7.66
N PRO A 77 -17.69 -32.79 6.51
CA PRO A 77 -17.05 -33.12 5.24
C PRO A 77 -15.96 -32.09 4.93
N ARG A 78 -14.88 -32.53 4.27
CA ARG A 78 -13.80 -31.64 3.91
C ARG A 78 -13.17 -31.98 2.56
N LEU A 79 -12.59 -30.96 1.90
CA LEU A 79 -11.75 -31.07 0.71
C LEU A 79 -10.51 -30.20 0.92
N SER A 80 -9.30 -30.79 0.77
CA SER A 80 -8.08 -29.98 0.71
C SER A 80 -8.03 -29.26 -0.63
N ILE A 81 -7.87 -27.94 -0.61
CA ILE A 81 -7.61 -27.11 -1.79
C ILE A 81 -6.10 -27.00 -2.02
N GLY A 82 -5.29 -27.28 -1.00
CA GLY A 82 -3.83 -27.27 -1.05
C GLY A 82 -3.21 -26.12 -0.28
N THR A 83 -1.94 -25.86 -0.55
CA THR A 83 -1.21 -24.77 0.07
C THR A 83 -1.83 -23.45 -0.33
N GLY A 84 -2.30 -22.66 0.62
CA GLY A 84 -2.80 -21.31 0.42
C GLY A 84 -1.64 -20.34 0.26
N THR A 85 -1.11 -19.91 1.38
CA THR A 85 0.11 -19.13 1.46
C THR A 85 1.17 -19.96 2.20
N GLU A 86 2.44 -19.52 2.19
CA GLU A 86 3.50 -20.21 2.93
C GLU A 86 3.06 -20.42 4.39
N ASN A 87 3.08 -21.65 4.85
CA ASN A 87 2.65 -22.09 6.18
C ASN A 87 1.13 -22.18 6.43
N CYS A 88 0.28 -21.93 5.46
CA CYS A 88 -1.16 -22.11 5.58
C CYS A 88 -1.68 -23.12 4.57
N ALA A 89 -2.62 -23.97 4.97
CA ALA A 89 -3.38 -24.81 4.06
C ALA A 89 -4.80 -24.29 3.91
N LEU A 90 -5.32 -24.32 2.69
CA LEU A 90 -6.71 -24.01 2.39
C LEU A 90 -7.53 -25.32 2.42
N VAL A 91 -8.55 -25.33 3.25
CA VAL A 91 -9.44 -26.48 3.40
C VAL A 91 -10.88 -26.00 3.27
N LEU A 92 -11.59 -26.56 2.30
CA LEU A 92 -13.03 -26.37 2.15
C LEU A 92 -13.75 -27.36 3.05
N THR A 93 -14.77 -26.91 3.77
CA THR A 93 -15.64 -27.75 4.56
C THR A 93 -17.10 -27.35 4.38
N GLN A 94 -18.02 -28.28 4.59
CA GLN A 94 -19.45 -27.99 4.56
C GLN A 94 -20.02 -28.06 5.98
N ALA A 95 -20.21 -26.89 6.55
CA ALA A 95 -20.83 -26.76 7.87
C ALA A 95 -22.36 -26.64 7.73
N PRO A 96 -23.14 -27.28 8.61
CA PRO A 96 -24.61 -27.12 8.67
C PRO A 96 -25.00 -25.63 8.83
N ASP A 97 -26.19 -25.26 8.36
CA ASP A 97 -26.67 -23.86 8.36
C ASP A 97 -26.71 -23.25 9.77
N ASP A 98 -26.98 -24.07 10.78
CA ASP A 98 -27.04 -23.67 12.18
C ASP A 98 -25.67 -23.64 12.88
N ALA A 99 -24.57 -24.10 12.23
CA ALA A 99 -23.25 -24.04 12.78
C ALA A 99 -22.72 -22.62 12.75
N LYS A 100 -22.16 -22.16 13.86
CA LYS A 100 -21.56 -20.82 14.02
C LYS A 100 -20.04 -20.88 14.00
N ARG A 101 -19.46 -22.07 14.27
CA ARG A 101 -18.02 -22.30 14.39
C ARG A 101 -17.58 -23.55 13.66
N ILE A 102 -16.32 -23.50 13.25
CA ILE A 102 -15.58 -24.64 12.73
C ILE A 102 -14.34 -24.82 13.60
N TYR A 103 -14.09 -26.06 14.01
CA TYR A 103 -12.91 -26.49 14.72
C TYR A 103 -12.05 -27.32 13.76
N ALA A 104 -10.90 -26.78 13.36
CA ALA A 104 -9.94 -27.47 12.50
C ALA A 104 -8.84 -28.11 13.36
N TYR A 105 -8.76 -29.43 13.35
CA TYR A 105 -7.75 -30.21 14.08
C TYR A 105 -6.70 -30.71 13.11
N PHE A 106 -5.41 -30.58 13.45
CA PHE A 106 -4.29 -30.95 12.61
C PHE A 106 -3.08 -31.41 13.42
N GLY A 107 -2.02 -31.84 12.72
CA GLY A 107 -0.79 -32.34 13.33
C GLY A 107 -0.88 -33.81 13.79
N SER A 108 -1.86 -34.56 13.28
CA SER A 108 -1.96 -36.02 13.47
C SER A 108 -1.03 -36.78 12.55
N LYS A 109 -0.64 -36.20 11.40
CA LYS A 109 0.06 -36.85 10.28
C LYS A 109 -0.73 -38.01 9.65
N ILE A 110 -2.01 -38.14 9.95
CA ILE A 110 -2.93 -39.13 9.38
C ILE A 110 -3.85 -38.35 8.44
N PRO A 111 -3.96 -38.71 7.16
CA PRO A 111 -4.88 -38.03 6.24
C PRO A 111 -6.33 -38.14 6.72
N ALA A 112 -7.02 -37.02 6.72
CA ALA A 112 -8.42 -36.97 7.06
C ALA A 112 -9.26 -37.45 5.86
N PRO A 113 -10.38 -38.15 6.09
CA PRO A 113 -11.21 -38.66 5.00
C PRO A 113 -11.77 -37.50 4.15
N VAL A 114 -11.67 -37.66 2.84
CA VAL A 114 -12.27 -36.77 1.86
C VAL A 114 -13.67 -37.26 1.57
N LYS A 115 -14.66 -36.35 1.56
CA LYS A 115 -16.01 -36.69 1.16
C LYS A 115 -16.27 -36.20 -0.27
N GLU A 116 -16.77 -37.09 -1.11
CA GLU A 116 -17.21 -36.75 -2.45
C GLU A 116 -18.36 -35.72 -2.43
N GLY A 117 -18.47 -34.91 -3.48
CA GLY A 117 -19.58 -33.95 -3.67
C GLY A 117 -19.30 -32.53 -3.20
N LEU A 118 -18.15 -32.22 -2.60
CA LEU A 118 -17.72 -30.85 -2.38
C LEU A 118 -17.18 -30.25 -3.69
N VAL A 119 -17.67 -29.09 -4.05
CA VAL A 119 -17.23 -28.33 -5.23
C VAL A 119 -16.26 -27.25 -4.77
N ALA A 120 -15.07 -27.24 -5.35
CA ALA A 120 -14.09 -26.20 -5.06
C ALA A 120 -14.62 -24.80 -5.46
N PRO A 121 -14.43 -23.78 -4.62
CA PRO A 121 -14.81 -22.42 -4.98
C PRO A 121 -13.86 -21.87 -6.04
N LEU A 122 -14.20 -20.68 -6.56
CA LEU A 122 -13.27 -19.97 -7.45
C LEU A 122 -11.98 -19.64 -6.71
N ILE A 123 -10.87 -20.18 -7.18
CA ILE A 123 -9.53 -20.05 -6.60
C ILE A 123 -8.64 -19.28 -7.59
N CYS A 124 -7.90 -18.32 -7.08
CA CYS A 124 -6.80 -17.66 -7.76
C CYS A 124 -5.47 -18.25 -7.23
N GLU A 125 -4.73 -18.94 -8.08
CA GLU A 125 -3.33 -19.28 -7.85
C GLU A 125 -2.45 -18.15 -8.36
N VAL A 126 -1.57 -17.65 -7.53
CA VAL A 126 -0.49 -16.74 -7.94
C VAL A 126 0.81 -17.50 -8.03
N ARG A 127 1.51 -17.30 -9.13
CA ARG A 127 2.74 -18.03 -9.46
C ARG A 127 3.83 -17.05 -9.92
N THR A 128 5.07 -17.41 -9.78
CA THR A 128 6.18 -16.65 -10.36
C THR A 128 6.02 -16.60 -11.87
N LEU A 129 6.41 -15.48 -12.51
CA LEU A 129 6.52 -15.37 -13.97
C LEU A 129 7.97 -15.58 -14.36
N PRO A 130 8.35 -16.76 -14.88
CA PRO A 130 9.69 -16.99 -15.41
C PRO A 130 9.98 -16.10 -16.63
N GLU A 131 11.24 -15.86 -16.90
CA GLU A 131 11.64 -15.18 -18.13
C GLU A 131 11.42 -16.07 -19.35
N GLY A 132 10.94 -15.47 -20.43
CA GLY A 132 10.71 -16.17 -21.70
C GLY A 132 9.64 -15.50 -22.55
N PRO A 133 9.51 -15.95 -23.81
CA PRO A 133 8.49 -15.44 -24.72
C PRO A 133 7.08 -15.86 -24.29
N ALA A 134 6.10 -14.96 -24.46
CA ALA A 134 4.70 -15.17 -24.12
C ALA A 134 3.78 -14.80 -25.32
N LYS A 135 4.22 -15.09 -26.54
CA LYS A 135 3.53 -14.71 -27.77
C LYS A 135 2.54 -15.77 -28.29
N SER A 136 2.40 -16.89 -27.60
CA SER A 136 1.48 -17.98 -27.93
C SER A 136 1.19 -18.86 -26.72
N TRP A 137 0.06 -19.56 -26.74
CA TRP A 137 -0.30 -20.48 -25.68
C TRP A 137 0.79 -21.53 -25.35
N PRO A 138 1.40 -22.23 -26.32
CA PRO A 138 2.46 -23.19 -26.01
C PRO A 138 3.65 -22.57 -25.26
N GLN A 139 4.00 -21.32 -25.54
CA GLN A 139 5.06 -20.62 -24.83
C GLN A 139 4.64 -20.30 -23.39
N VAL A 140 3.41 -19.82 -23.18
CA VAL A 140 2.88 -19.53 -21.84
C VAL A 140 2.69 -20.82 -21.04
N GLU A 141 2.26 -21.91 -21.64
CA GLU A 141 2.19 -23.21 -21.01
C GLU A 141 3.56 -23.69 -20.51
N ALA A 142 4.61 -23.48 -21.32
CA ALA A 142 5.99 -23.78 -20.94
C ALA A 142 6.46 -22.92 -19.76
N LEU A 143 6.07 -21.63 -19.71
CA LEU A 143 6.34 -20.76 -18.56
C LEU A 143 5.56 -21.22 -17.32
N LEU A 144 4.29 -21.62 -17.49
CA LEU A 144 3.47 -22.14 -16.40
C LEU A 144 4.10 -23.39 -15.76
N LYS A 145 4.61 -24.33 -16.57
CA LYS A 145 5.30 -25.54 -16.09
C LYS A 145 6.57 -25.24 -15.31
N LYS A 146 7.26 -24.12 -15.62
CA LYS A 146 8.47 -23.65 -14.92
C LYS A 146 8.16 -22.77 -13.72
N SER A 147 6.94 -22.24 -13.62
CA SER A 147 6.55 -21.31 -12.57
C SER A 147 6.45 -22.00 -11.22
N LYS A 148 6.76 -21.25 -10.14
CA LYS A 148 6.59 -21.70 -8.75
C LYS A 148 5.32 -21.10 -8.18
N LEU A 149 4.55 -21.90 -7.46
CA LEU A 149 3.40 -21.43 -6.70
C LEU A 149 3.87 -20.46 -5.60
N LEU A 150 3.25 -19.28 -5.53
CA LEU A 150 3.45 -18.31 -4.45
C LEU A 150 2.35 -18.45 -3.39
N GLY A 151 1.13 -18.75 -3.80
CA GLY A 151 0.00 -19.00 -2.93
C GLY A 151 -1.31 -19.15 -3.69
N ARG A 152 -2.36 -19.47 -2.94
CA ARG A 152 -3.75 -19.57 -3.41
C ARG A 152 -4.67 -18.78 -2.51
N VAL A 153 -5.66 -18.13 -3.10
CA VAL A 153 -6.74 -17.45 -2.38
C VAL A 153 -8.07 -17.76 -3.04
N ALA A 154 -9.14 -17.82 -2.26
CA ALA A 154 -10.48 -17.81 -2.83
C ALA A 154 -10.84 -16.37 -3.22
N VAL A 155 -11.47 -16.24 -4.37
CA VAL A 155 -11.98 -14.97 -4.88
C VAL A 155 -13.45 -15.11 -5.24
N ASP A 156 -14.19 -14.01 -5.16
CA ASP A 156 -15.62 -14.03 -5.48
C ASP A 156 -15.88 -13.89 -6.99
N ALA A 157 -14.96 -13.24 -7.72
CA ALA A 157 -15.05 -13.05 -9.16
C ALA A 157 -13.65 -12.99 -9.79
N VAL A 158 -13.56 -13.17 -11.11
CA VAL A 158 -12.33 -12.87 -11.86
C VAL A 158 -12.35 -11.41 -12.23
N ASN A 159 -11.85 -10.59 -11.33
CA ASN A 159 -11.72 -9.14 -11.51
C ASN A 159 -10.58 -8.66 -10.61
N GLN A 160 -9.33 -8.83 -11.08
CA GLN A 160 -8.17 -8.71 -10.24
C GLN A 160 -7.17 -7.69 -10.79
N ALA A 161 -7.01 -6.57 -10.08
CA ALA A 161 -6.09 -5.50 -10.43
C ALA A 161 -4.71 -5.62 -9.77
N PHE A 162 -4.57 -6.44 -8.72
CA PHE A 162 -3.31 -6.60 -7.98
C PHE A 162 -3.10 -8.06 -7.54
N ASN A 163 -1.89 -8.33 -7.07
CA ASN A 163 -1.52 -9.67 -6.59
C ASN A 163 -2.09 -9.90 -5.19
N PRO A 164 -3.02 -10.86 -5.00
CA PRO A 164 -3.67 -11.07 -3.70
C PRO A 164 -2.83 -11.86 -2.71
N VAL A 165 -1.64 -12.30 -3.09
CA VAL A 165 -0.79 -13.19 -2.29
C VAL A 165 0.52 -12.52 -1.90
N ASP A 166 1.03 -11.63 -2.75
CA ASP A 166 2.38 -11.08 -2.64
C ASP A 166 2.40 -9.66 -3.25
N TYR A 167 3.36 -8.85 -2.88
CA TYR A 167 3.58 -7.50 -3.43
C TYR A 167 4.15 -7.49 -4.86
N ARG A 168 4.54 -8.63 -5.40
CA ARG A 168 5.12 -8.70 -6.74
C ARG A 168 4.14 -8.26 -7.79
N THR A 169 4.52 -7.24 -8.54
CA THR A 169 3.73 -6.75 -9.66
C THR A 169 3.75 -7.70 -10.85
N ARG A 170 4.89 -8.37 -11.06
CA ARG A 170 5.11 -9.30 -12.16
C ARG A 170 4.86 -10.75 -11.74
N CYS A 171 3.73 -11.32 -12.17
CA CYS A 171 3.32 -12.68 -11.79
C CYS A 171 2.41 -13.32 -12.86
N MET A 172 2.19 -14.64 -12.71
CA MET A 172 1.11 -15.36 -13.41
C MET A 172 -0.03 -15.57 -12.42
N MET A 173 -1.26 -15.35 -12.86
CA MET A 173 -2.46 -15.68 -12.11
C MET A 173 -3.26 -16.76 -12.85
N VAL A 174 -3.62 -17.80 -12.12
CA VAL A 174 -4.41 -18.91 -12.64
C VAL A 174 -5.70 -18.97 -11.82
N PHE A 175 -6.81 -18.62 -12.42
CA PHE A 175 -8.14 -18.76 -11.83
C PHE A 175 -8.72 -20.09 -12.25
N THR A 176 -9.26 -20.83 -11.30
CA THR A 176 -9.97 -22.08 -11.55
C THR A 176 -11.20 -22.13 -10.66
N GLY A 177 -12.35 -22.40 -11.23
CA GLY A 177 -13.63 -22.50 -10.51
C GLY A 177 -14.75 -23.03 -11.38
N MET A 178 -15.93 -23.16 -10.77
CA MET A 178 -17.13 -23.63 -11.47
C MET A 178 -18.10 -22.47 -11.66
N TYR A 179 -18.49 -22.25 -12.91
CA TYR A 179 -19.58 -21.37 -13.31
C TYR A 179 -20.91 -22.14 -13.25
N ASP A 180 -21.92 -21.60 -12.57
CA ASP A 180 -23.22 -22.23 -12.43
C ASP A 180 -24.20 -21.69 -13.50
N ALA A 181 -24.25 -22.32 -14.64
CA ALA A 181 -25.23 -22.02 -15.67
C ALA A 181 -26.61 -22.55 -15.25
N ARG A 182 -27.46 -21.70 -14.71
CA ARG A 182 -28.79 -22.05 -14.19
C ARG A 182 -29.75 -22.61 -15.25
N LYS A 183 -29.47 -22.32 -16.51
CA LYS A 183 -30.20 -22.80 -17.70
C LYS A 183 -29.27 -22.90 -18.89
N ALA A 184 -29.64 -23.69 -19.89
CA ALA A 184 -28.92 -23.69 -21.16
C ALA A 184 -28.97 -22.29 -21.78
N MET A 185 -27.81 -21.77 -22.20
CA MET A 185 -27.71 -20.42 -22.74
C MET A 185 -26.57 -20.28 -23.76
N ARG A 186 -26.74 -19.33 -24.68
CA ARG A 186 -25.59 -18.80 -25.44
C ARG A 186 -24.81 -17.86 -24.52
N PHE A 187 -23.54 -18.09 -24.45
CA PHE A 187 -22.62 -17.36 -23.61
C PHE A 187 -21.55 -16.70 -24.48
N TYR A 188 -21.30 -15.42 -24.26
CA TYR A 188 -20.33 -14.63 -25.02
C TYR A 188 -19.21 -14.12 -24.12
N PRO A 189 -18.37 -15.02 -23.57
CA PRO A 189 -17.31 -14.61 -22.69
C PRO A 189 -16.26 -13.80 -23.42
N TYR A 190 -15.63 -12.89 -22.68
CA TYR A 190 -14.39 -12.24 -23.05
C TYR A 190 -13.49 -12.13 -21.84
N ILE A 191 -12.19 -12.11 -22.08
CA ILE A 191 -11.22 -11.79 -21.02
C ILE A 191 -10.70 -10.37 -21.25
N SER A 192 -10.56 -9.63 -20.15
CA SER A 192 -9.99 -8.31 -20.12
C SER A 192 -8.66 -8.41 -19.39
N VAL A 193 -7.56 -8.09 -20.07
CA VAL A 193 -6.21 -8.23 -19.53
C VAL A 193 -5.34 -7.02 -19.85
N ASN A 194 -4.41 -6.74 -18.97
CA ASN A 194 -3.25 -5.90 -19.26
C ASN A 194 -2.02 -6.83 -19.30
N GLY A 195 -1.72 -7.34 -20.50
CA GLY A 195 -0.75 -8.41 -20.75
C GLY A 195 -1.33 -9.50 -21.63
N ALA A 196 -0.94 -10.75 -21.46
CA ALA A 196 -1.50 -11.89 -22.16
C ALA A 196 -2.53 -12.64 -21.30
N GLY A 197 -3.57 -13.22 -21.94
CA GLY A 197 -4.60 -13.94 -21.21
C GLY A 197 -5.23 -15.08 -22.03
N TYR A 198 -5.62 -16.15 -21.33
CA TYR A 198 -6.17 -17.37 -21.89
C TYR A 198 -7.38 -17.83 -21.09
N LEU A 199 -8.48 -18.13 -21.78
CA LEU A 199 -9.70 -18.67 -21.18
C LEU A 199 -9.95 -20.08 -21.68
N PHE A 200 -10.13 -20.99 -20.73
CA PHE A 200 -10.59 -22.35 -20.98
C PHE A 200 -11.96 -22.54 -20.36
N LEU A 201 -12.85 -23.18 -21.09
CA LEU A 201 -14.16 -23.63 -20.65
C LEU A 201 -14.26 -25.13 -20.84
N ASP A 202 -14.57 -25.88 -19.81
CA ASP A 202 -14.61 -27.34 -19.79
C ASP A 202 -13.38 -27.98 -20.46
N GLY A 203 -12.19 -27.44 -20.13
CA GLY A 203 -10.90 -27.87 -20.67
C GLY A 203 -10.56 -27.35 -22.06
N ASN A 204 -11.49 -26.72 -22.81
CA ASN A 204 -11.27 -26.23 -24.16
C ASN A 204 -10.80 -24.78 -24.17
N LEU A 205 -9.74 -24.47 -24.91
CA LEU A 205 -9.26 -23.10 -25.10
C LEU A 205 -10.27 -22.30 -25.94
N VAL A 206 -10.93 -21.33 -25.30
CA VAL A 206 -11.96 -20.48 -25.93
C VAL A 206 -11.38 -19.13 -26.35
N HIS A 207 -10.55 -18.52 -25.49
CA HIS A 207 -9.86 -17.27 -25.80
C HIS A 207 -8.35 -17.44 -25.73
N ASP A 208 -7.69 -16.95 -26.77
CA ASP A 208 -6.24 -16.80 -26.86
C ASP A 208 -5.91 -15.32 -27.16
N LEU A 209 -5.57 -14.58 -26.13
CA LEU A 209 -5.05 -13.22 -26.20
C LEU A 209 -3.53 -13.27 -25.97
N SER A 210 -2.82 -13.83 -26.95
CA SER A 210 -1.36 -13.91 -26.93
C SER A 210 -0.72 -12.55 -27.16
N GLY A 211 0.41 -12.30 -26.52
CA GLY A 211 1.17 -11.05 -26.64
C GLY A 211 0.88 -10.07 -25.51
N SER A 212 1.09 -8.78 -25.78
CA SER A 212 0.84 -7.71 -24.82
C SER A 212 -0.39 -6.92 -25.25
N HIS A 213 -1.40 -6.89 -24.41
CA HIS A 213 -2.64 -6.15 -24.61
C HIS A 213 -2.80 -5.10 -23.51
N HIS A 214 -3.56 -4.05 -23.80
CA HIS A 214 -4.00 -3.08 -22.80
C HIS A 214 -5.44 -3.37 -22.38
N HIS A 215 -5.73 -3.17 -21.09
CA HIS A 215 -7.06 -3.38 -20.53
C HIS A 215 -8.15 -2.66 -21.31
N GLY A 216 -7.93 -1.41 -21.76
CA GLY A 216 -8.88 -0.65 -22.56
C GLY A 216 -9.25 -1.28 -23.90
N GLU A 217 -8.31 -2.00 -24.52
CA GLU A 217 -8.52 -2.71 -25.80
C GLU A 217 -9.36 -3.98 -25.59
N THR A 218 -9.12 -4.69 -24.48
CA THR A 218 -9.72 -6.00 -24.22
C THR A 218 -11.04 -5.91 -23.45
N SER A 219 -11.32 -4.82 -22.77
CA SER A 219 -12.53 -4.63 -21.94
C SER A 219 -13.80 -4.32 -22.73
N SER A 220 -13.69 -4.06 -24.05
CA SER A 220 -14.84 -3.67 -24.89
C SER A 220 -15.81 -4.83 -25.21
N GLY A 221 -15.43 -6.08 -24.91
CA GLY A 221 -16.20 -7.26 -25.32
C GLY A 221 -16.20 -7.55 -26.82
N GLN A 222 -15.45 -6.78 -27.62
CA GLN A 222 -15.35 -7.01 -29.08
C GLN A 222 -14.63 -8.32 -29.43
N GLN A 223 -13.72 -8.75 -28.57
CA GLN A 223 -12.96 -9.99 -28.72
C GLN A 223 -13.66 -11.23 -28.14
N ARG A 224 -14.97 -11.12 -27.88
CA ARG A 224 -15.80 -12.22 -27.37
C ARG A 224 -15.81 -13.44 -28.28
N LYS A 225 -16.05 -14.59 -27.68
CA LYS A 225 -16.31 -15.83 -28.40
C LYS A 225 -17.70 -16.34 -28.04
N GLU A 226 -18.44 -16.82 -29.04
CA GLU A 226 -19.70 -17.48 -28.78
C GLU A 226 -19.45 -18.92 -28.30
N THR A 227 -20.07 -19.28 -27.20
CA THR A 227 -20.10 -20.66 -26.69
C THR A 227 -21.50 -20.99 -26.20
N ASN A 228 -21.82 -22.27 -26.11
CA ASN A 228 -23.11 -22.73 -25.61
C ASN A 228 -22.90 -23.48 -24.29
N PHE A 229 -23.52 -23.00 -23.25
CA PHE A 229 -23.59 -23.72 -21.99
C PHE A 229 -24.88 -24.56 -21.91
N THR A 230 -24.74 -25.77 -21.46
CA THR A 230 -25.88 -26.55 -20.93
C THR A 230 -26.24 -26.03 -19.54
N ALA A 231 -27.36 -26.46 -18.98
CA ALA A 231 -27.64 -26.18 -17.58
C ALA A 231 -26.71 -27.02 -16.68
N GLY A 232 -26.10 -26.42 -15.69
CA GLY A 232 -25.24 -27.10 -14.74
C GLY A 232 -23.92 -26.36 -14.46
N LEU A 233 -22.96 -27.08 -13.89
CA LEU A 233 -21.63 -26.55 -13.56
C LEU A 233 -20.68 -26.72 -14.73
N HIS A 234 -20.00 -25.63 -15.09
CA HIS A 234 -18.97 -25.59 -16.13
C HIS A 234 -17.64 -25.18 -15.53
N GLU A 235 -16.57 -25.91 -15.86
CA GLU A 235 -15.23 -25.52 -15.42
C GLU A 235 -14.75 -24.28 -16.17
N VAL A 236 -14.36 -23.27 -15.42
CA VAL A 236 -13.73 -22.06 -15.94
C VAL A 236 -12.30 -22.02 -15.43
N LYS A 237 -11.34 -21.93 -16.38
CA LYS A 237 -9.94 -21.70 -16.07
C LYS A 237 -9.42 -20.52 -16.85
N ILE A 238 -8.84 -19.55 -16.15
CA ILE A 238 -8.23 -18.36 -16.76
C ILE A 238 -6.76 -18.32 -16.36
N ILE A 239 -5.90 -18.05 -17.34
CA ILE A 239 -4.47 -17.82 -17.09
C ILE A 239 -4.16 -16.43 -17.60
N GLY A 240 -3.72 -15.54 -16.72
CA GLY A 240 -3.31 -14.20 -17.05
C GLY A 240 -1.87 -13.92 -16.65
N LEU A 241 -1.16 -13.21 -17.52
CA LEU A 241 0.18 -12.70 -17.23
C LEU A 241 0.08 -11.25 -16.82
N ARG A 242 0.49 -10.96 -15.61
CA ARG A 242 0.65 -9.61 -15.11
C ARG A 242 2.10 -9.20 -15.32
N LEU A 243 2.34 -8.22 -16.18
CA LEU A 243 3.69 -7.83 -16.60
C LEU A 243 4.24 -6.62 -15.83
N ASP A 244 3.35 -5.79 -15.27
CA ASP A 244 3.69 -4.55 -14.58
C ASP A 244 2.68 -4.22 -13.46
N GLU A 245 2.80 -3.06 -12.86
CA GLU A 245 1.92 -2.55 -11.79
C GLU A 245 0.49 -2.31 -12.24
N ARG A 246 0.26 -2.03 -13.54
CA ARG A 246 -1.07 -1.81 -14.13
C ARG A 246 -1.75 -3.11 -14.55
N GLY A 247 -1.15 -4.26 -14.20
CA GLY A 247 -1.68 -5.58 -14.55
C GLY A 247 -3.12 -5.77 -14.06
N PHE A 248 -4.02 -6.11 -14.98
CA PHE A 248 -5.42 -6.41 -14.71
C PHE A 248 -5.81 -7.71 -15.38
N ILE A 249 -6.65 -8.53 -14.73
CA ILE A 249 -7.21 -9.75 -15.27
C ILE A 249 -8.69 -9.82 -14.89
N GLY A 250 -9.57 -9.83 -15.86
CA GLY A 250 -11.01 -9.93 -15.67
C GLY A 250 -11.69 -10.88 -16.64
N LEU A 251 -12.78 -11.48 -16.21
CA LEU A 251 -13.69 -12.24 -17.05
C LEU A 251 -15.01 -11.49 -17.18
N GLY A 252 -15.44 -11.23 -18.40
CA GLY A 252 -16.70 -10.57 -18.67
C GLY A 252 -17.58 -11.36 -19.62
N GLU A 253 -18.84 -10.93 -19.71
CA GLU A 253 -19.82 -11.36 -20.67
C GLU A 253 -20.27 -10.19 -21.53
N ALA A 254 -20.29 -10.38 -22.86
CA ALA A 254 -20.83 -9.42 -23.79
C ALA A 254 -22.30 -9.74 -24.11
N HIS A 255 -23.16 -8.75 -23.98
CA HIS A 255 -24.56 -8.85 -24.41
C HIS A 255 -24.64 -8.51 -25.91
N VAL A 256 -25.01 -9.50 -26.70
CA VAL A 256 -24.98 -9.42 -28.18
C VAL A 256 -26.39 -9.43 -28.74
N GLN A 257 -26.70 -8.44 -29.57
CA GLN A 257 -27.92 -8.37 -30.36
C GLN A 257 -27.59 -8.11 -31.83
N ASN A 258 -28.16 -8.91 -32.74
CA ASN A 258 -27.89 -8.82 -34.18
C ASN A 258 -26.39 -8.80 -34.52
N GLY A 259 -25.60 -9.61 -33.80
CA GLY A 259 -24.15 -9.72 -34.01
C GLY A 259 -23.31 -8.56 -33.45
N LYS A 260 -23.96 -7.52 -32.89
CA LYS A 260 -23.28 -6.36 -32.27
C LYS A 260 -23.27 -6.43 -30.77
N VAL A 261 -22.17 -5.99 -30.13
CA VAL A 261 -22.12 -5.81 -28.68
C VAL A 261 -22.97 -4.59 -28.31
N MET A 262 -24.01 -4.81 -27.55
CA MET A 262 -24.91 -3.77 -27.04
C MET A 262 -24.47 -3.29 -25.65
N ALA A 263 -23.92 -4.19 -24.83
CA ALA A 263 -23.37 -3.92 -23.53
C ALA A 263 -22.36 -5.01 -23.16
N ASN A 264 -21.53 -4.75 -22.16
CA ASN A 264 -20.65 -5.73 -21.56
C ASN A 264 -20.62 -5.52 -20.03
N SER A 265 -20.34 -6.59 -19.31
CA SER A 265 -20.19 -6.53 -17.85
C SER A 265 -19.19 -7.59 -17.41
N TYR A 266 -18.50 -7.35 -16.30
CA TYR A 266 -17.75 -8.42 -15.64
C TYR A 266 -18.73 -9.41 -15.02
N ILE A 267 -18.38 -10.70 -15.09
CA ILE A 267 -19.19 -11.76 -14.51
C ILE A 267 -19.14 -11.63 -13.00
N SER A 268 -20.32 -11.63 -12.39
CA SER A 268 -20.47 -11.45 -10.95
C SER A 268 -20.09 -12.72 -10.17
N GLY A 269 -19.74 -12.55 -8.89
CA GLY A 269 -19.49 -13.68 -8.00
C GLY A 269 -20.72 -14.58 -7.79
N ALA A 270 -21.94 -14.08 -8.09
CA ALA A 270 -23.17 -14.87 -7.98
C ALA A 270 -23.30 -15.98 -9.04
N ASP A 271 -22.50 -15.90 -10.09
CA ASP A 271 -22.49 -16.87 -11.19
C ASP A 271 -21.43 -17.97 -10.99
N PHE A 272 -20.55 -17.80 -9.99
CA PHE A 272 -19.56 -18.81 -9.61
C PHE A 272 -19.96 -19.54 -8.34
N VAL A 273 -19.47 -20.76 -8.19
CA VAL A 273 -19.43 -21.41 -6.88
C VAL A 273 -18.42 -20.70 -6.03
N THR A 274 -18.87 -20.01 -5.00
CA THR A 274 -18.03 -19.26 -4.06
C THR A 274 -18.03 -19.91 -2.68
N ALA A 275 -17.04 -19.61 -1.85
CA ALA A 275 -16.94 -20.11 -0.49
C ALA A 275 -17.40 -19.05 0.54
N GLY A 276 -18.00 -19.51 1.62
CA GLY A 276 -18.24 -18.68 2.80
C GLY A 276 -16.95 -18.25 3.44
N LYS A 277 -16.98 -17.09 4.11
CA LYS A 277 -15.82 -16.48 4.78
C LYS A 277 -15.81 -16.85 6.26
N THR A 278 -14.61 -17.07 6.78
CA THR A 278 -14.37 -17.34 8.20
C THR A 278 -13.34 -16.38 8.76
N MET A 279 -13.35 -16.21 10.09
CA MET A 279 -12.32 -15.49 10.81
C MET A 279 -11.71 -16.40 11.88
N LEU A 280 -10.39 -16.51 11.88
CA LEU A 280 -9.66 -17.21 12.92
C LEU A 280 -9.84 -16.48 14.26
N LYS A 281 -10.48 -17.13 15.24
CA LYS A 281 -10.77 -16.52 16.54
C LYS A 281 -9.85 -17.00 17.63
N LEU A 282 -9.61 -18.27 17.70
CA LEU A 282 -8.81 -18.91 18.74
C LEU A 282 -8.01 -20.05 18.15
N VAL A 283 -6.78 -20.19 18.62
CA VAL A 283 -5.91 -21.32 18.27
C VAL A 283 -5.39 -21.93 19.55
N GLU A 284 -5.44 -23.25 19.63
CA GLU A 284 -5.05 -24.00 20.82
C GLU A 284 -4.13 -25.16 20.45
N GLY A 285 -3.25 -25.52 21.37
CA GLY A 285 -2.42 -26.71 21.28
C GLY A 285 -2.58 -27.59 22.53
N LYS A 286 -2.38 -28.91 22.39
CA LYS A 286 -2.33 -29.80 23.55
C LYS A 286 -1.07 -29.55 24.37
N THR A 287 -1.23 -29.42 25.69
CA THR A 287 -0.14 -29.13 26.64
C THR A 287 0.98 -30.15 26.64
N LYS A 288 0.72 -31.39 26.25
CA LYS A 288 1.72 -32.46 26.24
C LYS A 288 2.71 -32.41 25.06
N THR A 289 2.46 -31.61 24.04
CA THR A 289 3.32 -31.46 22.86
C THR A 289 4.09 -30.14 22.83
N SER A 290 4.17 -29.47 23.93
CA SER A 290 4.51 -28.06 24.09
C SER A 290 5.98 -27.65 23.91
N SER A 291 6.86 -28.54 23.47
CA SER A 291 8.27 -28.18 23.20
C SER A 291 8.49 -27.47 21.86
N ASN A 292 7.48 -27.46 20.99
CA ASN A 292 7.60 -26.85 19.66
C ASN A 292 6.95 -25.47 19.63
N PRO A 293 7.69 -24.39 19.35
CA PRO A 293 7.19 -23.03 19.42
C PRO A 293 6.35 -22.64 18.18
N VAL A 294 5.43 -23.49 17.78
CA VAL A 294 4.58 -23.21 16.64
C VAL A 294 3.61 -22.11 16.94
N PHE A 295 3.40 -21.24 15.98
CA PHE A 295 2.61 -20.04 16.15
C PHE A 295 1.48 -19.92 15.14
N TRP A 296 0.52 -19.14 15.50
CA TRP A 296 -0.57 -18.67 14.67
C TRP A 296 -0.54 -17.15 14.59
N TYR A 297 -1.18 -16.60 13.57
CA TYR A 297 -1.43 -15.16 13.49
C TYR A 297 -2.82 -14.89 12.94
N LYS A 298 -3.34 -13.71 13.24
CA LYS A 298 -4.54 -13.15 12.63
C LYS A 298 -4.36 -11.67 12.40
N ILE A 299 -4.90 -11.16 11.31
CA ILE A 299 -4.97 -9.74 11.03
C ILE A 299 -6.28 -9.24 11.65
N LYS A 300 -6.20 -8.34 12.62
CA LYS A 300 -7.36 -7.82 13.36
C LYS A 300 -8.01 -6.65 12.64
N SER A 301 -7.18 -5.75 12.11
CA SER A 301 -7.64 -4.59 11.39
C SER A 301 -6.52 -4.06 10.49
N TYR A 302 -6.88 -3.18 9.57
CA TYR A 302 -5.93 -2.45 8.76
C TYR A 302 -6.31 -0.97 8.66
N MET A 303 -5.34 -0.13 8.35
CA MET A 303 -5.48 1.29 8.10
C MET A 303 -4.70 1.65 6.85
N ALA A 304 -5.33 2.29 5.88
CA ALA A 304 -4.64 2.81 4.70
C ALA A 304 -3.88 4.09 5.06
N VAL A 305 -2.64 4.20 4.60
CA VAL A 305 -1.77 5.38 4.77
C VAL A 305 -1.13 5.65 3.41
N GLY A 306 -1.65 6.60 2.67
CA GLY A 306 -1.27 6.78 1.27
C GLY A 306 -1.68 5.58 0.41
N GLU A 307 -0.71 5.01 -0.29
CA GLU A 307 -0.91 3.81 -1.13
C GLU A 307 -0.62 2.49 -0.39
N ASP A 308 -0.14 2.57 0.86
CA ASP A 308 0.25 1.43 1.69
C ASP A 308 -0.71 1.20 2.87
N PHE A 309 -0.47 0.12 3.59
CA PHE A 309 -1.32 -0.30 4.71
C PHE A 309 -0.51 -0.53 5.98
N MET A 310 -1.11 -0.14 7.10
CA MET A 310 -0.71 -0.53 8.45
C MET A 310 -1.66 -1.62 8.95
N ASN A 311 -1.14 -2.81 9.20
CA ASN A 311 -1.92 -3.98 9.56
C ASN A 311 -1.74 -4.29 11.04
N GLU A 312 -2.83 -4.32 11.82
CA GLU A 312 -2.82 -4.78 13.20
C GLU A 312 -2.84 -6.31 13.22
N VAL A 313 -1.72 -6.91 13.61
CA VAL A 313 -1.53 -8.35 13.64
C VAL A 313 -1.40 -8.84 15.07
N GLU A 314 -2.21 -9.82 15.42
CA GLU A 314 -2.10 -10.56 16.67
C GLU A 314 -1.44 -11.93 16.38
N LEU A 315 -0.40 -12.26 17.14
CA LEU A 315 0.30 -13.53 17.05
C LEU A 315 0.26 -14.24 18.41
N GLY A 316 0.27 -15.54 18.40
CA GLY A 316 0.34 -16.33 19.63
C GLY A 316 0.95 -17.70 19.39
N THR A 317 1.50 -18.29 20.45
CA THR A 317 1.95 -19.69 20.40
C THR A 317 0.75 -20.63 20.58
N TYR A 318 0.72 -21.75 19.85
CA TYR A 318 -0.33 -22.76 20.06
C TYR A 318 -0.31 -23.36 21.46
N SER A 319 0.85 -23.38 22.09
CA SER A 319 1.02 -23.92 23.46
C SER A 319 0.63 -22.92 24.55
N GLY A 320 0.42 -21.64 24.23
CA GLY A 320 0.21 -20.57 25.20
C GLY A 320 1.45 -20.26 26.05
N GLN A 321 2.64 -20.75 25.66
CA GLN A 321 3.89 -20.50 26.38
C GLN A 321 4.49 -19.15 26.01
N GLU A 322 5.16 -18.52 26.97
CA GLU A 322 5.99 -17.35 26.73
C GLU A 322 7.04 -17.61 25.65
N ALA A 323 7.17 -16.68 24.72
CA ALA A 323 8.05 -16.79 23.57
C ALA A 323 8.75 -15.46 23.28
N VAL A 324 9.91 -15.56 22.65
CA VAL A 324 10.61 -14.42 22.06
C VAL A 324 10.31 -14.43 20.55
N TRP A 325 9.75 -13.34 20.08
CA TRP A 325 9.37 -13.12 18.69
C TRP A 325 10.39 -12.20 18.03
N LYS A 326 10.95 -12.61 16.89
CA LYS A 326 11.84 -11.79 16.06
C LYS A 326 11.21 -11.61 14.68
N PHE A 327 11.09 -10.39 14.25
CA PHE A 327 10.46 -10.02 12.98
C PHE A 327 11.50 -9.64 11.92
N GLY A 328 11.11 -9.73 10.66
CA GLY A 328 11.99 -9.46 9.53
C GLY A 328 12.44 -8.00 9.41
N ASP A 329 11.71 -7.08 10.02
CA ASP A 329 12.03 -5.65 10.12
C ASP A 329 12.98 -5.30 11.28
N GLY A 330 13.49 -6.32 12.01
CA GLY A 330 14.43 -6.15 13.12
C GLY A 330 13.80 -6.14 14.50
N MET A 331 12.49 -5.93 14.60
CA MET A 331 11.79 -5.83 15.87
C MET A 331 11.81 -7.14 16.66
N THR A 332 11.87 -7.03 17.98
CA THR A 332 11.76 -8.15 18.92
C THR A 332 10.68 -7.86 19.95
N MET A 333 9.86 -8.87 20.27
CA MET A 333 8.82 -8.81 21.30
C MET A 333 8.85 -10.07 22.16
N GLU A 334 8.31 -9.99 23.38
CA GLU A 334 8.18 -11.11 24.30
C GLU A 334 6.72 -11.29 24.71
N GLY A 335 6.31 -12.54 24.90
CA GLY A 335 4.96 -12.88 25.35
C GLY A 335 4.44 -14.17 24.69
N ALA A 336 3.51 -14.83 25.37
CA ALA A 336 2.77 -15.96 24.79
C ALA A 336 1.84 -15.48 23.63
N LYS A 337 1.44 -14.22 23.72
CA LYS A 337 0.60 -13.54 22.76
C LYS A 337 1.07 -12.09 22.60
N VAL A 338 1.26 -11.65 21.37
CA VAL A 338 1.71 -10.29 21.04
C VAL A 338 0.83 -9.66 19.99
N THR A 339 0.67 -8.35 20.05
CA THR A 339 -0.04 -7.56 19.03
C THR A 339 0.87 -6.44 18.58
N ARG A 340 1.01 -6.28 17.25
CA ARG A 340 1.82 -5.22 16.67
C ARG A 340 1.18 -4.66 15.38
N ILE A 341 1.66 -3.49 14.98
CA ILE A 341 1.44 -2.97 13.64
C ILE A 341 2.55 -3.49 12.72
N VAL A 342 2.15 -4.07 11.59
CA VAL A 342 3.02 -4.44 10.49
C VAL A 342 2.74 -3.50 9.32
N CYS A 343 3.78 -2.83 8.85
CA CYS A 343 3.70 -1.83 7.80
C CYS A 343 3.89 -2.48 6.42
N GLY A 344 3.07 -2.04 5.43
CA GLY A 344 3.13 -2.54 4.07
C GLY A 344 2.36 -3.84 3.85
N MET A 345 2.40 -4.32 2.60
CA MET A 345 1.76 -5.56 2.14
C MET A 345 2.78 -6.68 1.87
N GLU A 346 4.07 -6.41 2.07
CA GLU A 346 5.10 -7.42 1.89
C GLU A 346 5.02 -8.50 2.98
N PRO A 347 5.19 -9.78 2.62
CA PRO A 347 5.18 -10.87 3.61
C PRO A 347 6.26 -10.69 4.67
N MET A 348 5.86 -10.54 5.93
CA MET A 348 6.75 -10.32 7.08
C MET A 348 7.28 -11.64 7.61
N LYS A 349 8.58 -11.84 7.58
CA LYS A 349 9.23 -12.99 8.22
C LYS A 349 9.08 -12.93 9.75
N VAL A 350 8.77 -14.07 10.36
CA VAL A 350 8.66 -14.19 11.81
C VAL A 350 9.45 -15.42 12.27
N ARG A 351 10.24 -15.26 13.31
CA ARG A 351 10.87 -16.33 14.05
C ARG A 351 10.39 -16.27 15.49
N VAL A 352 9.87 -17.37 15.98
CA VAL A 352 9.44 -17.52 17.37
C VAL A 352 10.33 -18.52 18.10
N SER A 353 10.72 -18.19 19.32
CA SER A 353 11.57 -19.04 20.16
C SER A 353 10.92 -19.24 21.51
N VAL A 354 10.79 -20.52 21.93
CA VAL A 354 10.37 -20.93 23.27
C VAL A 354 11.49 -21.75 23.86
N LYS A 355 12.13 -21.25 24.93
CA LYS A 355 13.34 -21.86 25.50
C LYS A 355 14.43 -22.04 24.41
N LYS A 356 14.78 -23.27 24.07
CA LYS A 356 15.80 -23.62 23.04
C LYS A 356 15.21 -24.00 21.68
N ALA A 357 13.88 -24.15 21.60
CA ALA A 357 13.21 -24.54 20.36
C ALA A 357 12.81 -23.29 19.56
N THR A 358 12.90 -23.34 18.22
CA THR A 358 12.56 -22.24 17.32
C THR A 358 11.66 -22.73 16.19
N ALA A 359 10.74 -21.87 15.77
CA ALA A 359 10.01 -22.01 14.51
C ALA A 359 10.09 -20.72 13.71
N SER A 360 9.89 -20.82 12.41
CA SER A 360 9.88 -19.68 11.51
C SER A 360 8.72 -19.78 10.54
N GLY A 361 8.20 -18.65 10.13
CA GLY A 361 7.14 -18.55 9.13
C GLY A 361 7.03 -17.13 8.62
N ARG A 362 5.95 -16.83 7.90
CA ARG A 362 5.65 -15.51 7.39
C ARG A 362 4.22 -15.11 7.73
N ILE A 363 4.02 -13.84 8.01
CA ILE A 363 2.72 -13.19 7.99
C ILE A 363 2.50 -12.74 6.55
N GLN A 364 1.36 -13.08 5.97
CA GLN A 364 0.97 -12.65 4.63
C GLN A 364 -0.33 -11.87 4.71
N PHE A 365 -0.42 -10.84 3.89
CA PHE A 365 -1.56 -9.93 3.85
C PHE A 365 -2.35 -10.23 2.57
N PRO A 366 -3.43 -11.03 2.65
CA PRO A 366 -4.29 -11.28 1.51
C PRO A 366 -5.08 -10.01 1.15
N GLU A 367 -5.47 -9.90 -0.10
CA GLU A 367 -6.32 -8.81 -0.62
C GLU A 367 -7.61 -8.64 0.20
N ASN A 368 -8.21 -9.72 0.62
CA ASN A 368 -9.34 -9.71 1.54
C ASN A 368 -8.83 -9.58 2.98
N ALA A 369 -8.27 -8.42 3.30
CA ALA A 369 -7.99 -8.05 4.68
C ALA A 369 -9.27 -8.14 5.52
N PRO A 370 -9.19 -8.34 6.83
CA PRO A 370 -10.35 -8.47 7.70
C PRO A 370 -11.31 -7.29 7.50
N GLU A 371 -12.58 -7.54 7.68
CA GLU A 371 -13.68 -6.59 7.45
C GLU A 371 -13.55 -5.26 8.22
N THR A 372 -12.65 -5.19 9.19
CA THR A 372 -12.43 -4.01 10.02
C THR A 372 -11.33 -3.15 9.41
N SER A 373 -11.72 -2.16 8.62
CA SER A 373 -10.85 -1.05 8.23
C SER A 373 -10.90 0.05 9.29
N ARG A 374 -9.75 0.72 9.49
CA ARG A 374 -9.66 1.92 10.31
C ARG A 374 -9.41 3.11 9.42
N ASP A 375 -10.23 4.13 9.57
CA ASP A 375 -10.00 5.39 8.85
C ASP A 375 -8.90 6.20 9.56
N ILE A 376 -7.86 6.56 8.82
CA ILE A 376 -6.75 7.37 9.33
C ILE A 376 -7.22 8.75 9.80
N ALA A 377 -8.25 9.33 9.17
CA ALA A 377 -8.81 10.61 9.56
C ALA A 377 -9.54 10.55 10.92
N ASN A 378 -9.88 9.34 11.40
CA ASN A 378 -10.56 9.17 12.68
C ASN A 378 -9.56 9.28 13.85
N GLY A 379 -9.66 10.36 14.63
CA GLY A 379 -8.75 10.63 15.76
C GLY A 379 -8.72 9.55 16.85
N LYS A 380 -9.78 8.74 17.02
CA LYS A 380 -9.77 7.60 17.95
C LYS A 380 -8.96 6.44 17.36
N ALA A 381 -9.12 6.17 16.06
CA ALA A 381 -8.35 5.15 15.35
C ALA A 381 -6.86 5.52 15.34
N PHE A 382 -6.54 6.78 15.04
CA PHE A 382 -5.18 7.30 15.12
C PHE A 382 -4.55 7.08 16.51
N LYS A 383 -5.22 7.54 17.60
CA LYS A 383 -4.71 7.37 18.97
C LYS A 383 -4.47 5.91 19.34
N TYR A 384 -5.35 5.01 18.90
CA TYR A 384 -5.20 3.58 19.13
C TYR A 384 -3.96 3.03 18.42
N VAL A 385 -3.80 3.28 17.10
CA VAL A 385 -2.64 2.80 16.34
C VAL A 385 -1.35 3.43 16.85
N SER A 386 -1.34 4.74 17.15
CA SER A 386 -0.20 5.44 17.77
C SER A 386 0.23 4.77 19.06
N SER A 387 -0.72 4.40 19.93
CA SER A 387 -0.42 3.71 21.21
C SER A 387 0.22 2.33 21.04
N LEU A 388 0.03 1.67 19.91
CA LEU A 388 0.71 0.42 19.60
C LEU A 388 2.10 0.68 19.03
N LEU A 389 2.26 1.70 18.19
CA LEU A 389 3.54 2.08 17.58
C LEU A 389 4.50 2.65 18.65
N GLU A 390 4.02 3.47 19.56
CA GLU A 390 4.84 4.08 20.63
C GLU A 390 5.47 3.07 21.60
N LYS A 391 4.96 1.84 21.62
CA LYS A 391 5.55 0.72 22.38
C LYS A 391 6.72 0.05 21.65
N GLN A 392 6.97 0.41 20.41
CA GLN A 392 8.05 -0.16 19.60
C GLN A 392 9.37 0.53 19.94
N ASP A 393 10.45 -0.24 19.90
CA ASP A 393 11.80 0.32 19.86
C ASP A 393 12.17 0.65 18.42
N PHE A 394 12.00 1.90 18.04
CA PHE A 394 12.31 2.38 16.68
C PHE A 394 13.78 2.19 16.31
N SER A 395 14.69 2.17 17.28
CA SER A 395 16.11 1.98 17.03
C SER A 395 16.47 0.56 16.57
N SER A 396 15.61 -0.39 16.85
CA SER A 396 15.77 -1.79 16.44
C SER A 396 15.26 -2.06 15.02
N LEU A 397 14.44 -1.16 14.46
CA LEU A 397 13.89 -1.32 13.12
C LEU A 397 14.96 -1.10 12.04
N THR A 398 15.04 -2.04 11.10
CA THR A 398 16.01 -2.02 9.99
C THR A 398 15.34 -1.82 8.63
N ASP A 399 14.02 -1.89 8.57
CA ASP A 399 13.24 -1.69 7.36
C ASP A 399 12.85 -0.22 7.21
N TRP A 400 13.50 0.46 6.28
CA TRP A 400 13.23 1.87 6.00
C TRP A 400 11.82 2.12 5.48
N LYS A 401 11.21 1.17 4.72
CA LYS A 401 9.83 1.32 4.21
C LYS A 401 8.83 1.34 5.36
N ALA A 402 9.02 0.45 6.33
CA ALA A 402 8.18 0.43 7.52
C ALA A 402 8.29 1.73 8.34
N LEU A 403 9.49 2.27 8.49
CA LEU A 403 9.71 3.55 9.17
C LEU A 403 9.14 4.73 8.38
N ASP A 404 9.30 4.74 7.05
CA ASP A 404 8.74 5.81 6.21
C ASP A 404 7.22 5.83 6.29
N LEU A 405 6.56 4.66 6.20
CA LEU A 405 5.11 4.56 6.35
C LEU A 405 4.62 5.06 7.72
N GLN A 406 5.38 4.77 8.78
CA GLN A 406 5.08 5.30 10.12
C GLN A 406 5.27 6.83 10.18
N LEU A 407 6.28 7.35 9.50
CA LEU A 407 6.48 8.80 9.39
C LEU A 407 5.30 9.47 8.66
N GLN A 408 4.83 8.90 7.55
CA GLN A 408 3.65 9.39 6.83
C GLN A 408 2.38 9.35 7.71
N PHE A 409 2.19 8.28 8.49
CA PHE A 409 1.10 8.16 9.45
C PHE A 409 1.10 9.31 10.48
N TYR A 410 2.25 9.61 11.08
CA TYR A 410 2.35 10.72 12.05
C TYR A 410 2.26 12.09 11.39
N LYS A 411 2.69 12.22 10.14
CA LYS A 411 2.52 13.47 9.34
C LYS A 411 1.05 13.76 9.07
N HIS A 412 0.23 12.74 8.81
CA HIS A 412 -1.19 12.94 8.53
C HIS A 412 -1.92 13.67 9.66
N HIS A 413 -1.53 13.43 10.90
CA HIS A 413 -2.10 14.06 12.09
C HIS A 413 -1.24 15.17 12.71
N ASP A 414 -0.18 15.58 12.04
CA ASP A 414 0.75 16.61 12.52
C ASP A 414 1.31 16.35 13.95
N TYR A 415 1.53 15.06 14.25
CA TYR A 415 1.99 14.62 15.58
C TYR A 415 3.51 14.71 15.70
N HIS A 416 4.01 15.93 15.91
CA HIS A 416 5.43 16.30 15.86
C HIS A 416 6.37 15.45 16.72
N PRO A 417 6.07 15.10 18.00
CA PRO A 417 7.01 14.33 18.80
C PRO A 417 7.41 12.99 18.14
N MET A 418 6.45 12.28 17.58
CA MET A 418 6.71 11.00 16.94
C MET A 418 7.29 11.15 15.54
N GLN A 419 6.97 12.23 14.81
CA GLN A 419 7.65 12.54 13.56
C GLN A 419 9.16 12.67 13.76
N VAL A 420 9.62 13.34 14.82
CA VAL A 420 11.04 13.47 15.15
C VAL A 420 11.64 12.09 15.47
N THR A 421 11.01 11.33 16.34
CA THR A 421 11.50 10.00 16.78
C THR A 421 11.68 9.05 15.59
N VAL A 422 10.67 8.96 14.71
CA VAL A 422 10.70 8.08 13.54
C VAL A 422 11.72 8.58 12.51
N ALA A 423 11.80 9.89 12.29
CA ALA A 423 12.78 10.48 11.38
C ALA A 423 14.22 10.24 11.86
N GLU A 424 14.50 10.33 13.17
CA GLU A 424 15.80 9.99 13.75
C GLU A 424 16.16 8.52 13.48
N ALA A 425 15.22 7.60 13.67
CA ALA A 425 15.42 6.19 13.38
C ALA A 425 15.70 5.93 11.88
N LEU A 426 14.96 6.57 10.98
CA LEU A 426 15.22 6.52 9.54
C LEU A 426 16.62 7.01 9.21
N LEU A 427 17.03 8.17 9.71
CA LEU A 427 18.33 8.76 9.43
C LEU A 427 19.52 7.97 10.01
N ALA A 428 19.27 7.09 10.98
CA ALA A 428 20.26 6.17 11.51
C ALA A 428 20.56 5.00 10.56
N LEU A 429 19.64 4.66 9.65
CA LEU A 429 19.85 3.61 8.66
C LEU A 429 20.85 4.05 7.58
N LYS A 430 21.65 3.07 7.09
CA LYS A 430 22.72 3.38 6.12
C LYS A 430 22.22 3.54 4.69
N ASP A 431 21.37 2.64 4.27
CA ASP A 431 20.98 2.48 2.86
C ASP A 431 19.49 2.83 2.68
N ILE A 432 19.15 4.12 2.86
CA ILE A 432 17.81 4.65 2.57
C ILE A 432 17.85 5.50 1.31
N PRO A 433 16.79 5.50 0.49
CA PRO A 433 16.66 6.38 -0.67
C PRO A 433 16.87 7.85 -0.28
N GLY A 434 17.52 8.62 -1.16
CA GLY A 434 17.81 10.04 -0.92
C GLY A 434 16.57 10.84 -0.57
N GLU A 435 15.49 10.53 -1.23
CA GLU A 435 14.17 11.15 -1.07
C GLU A 435 13.56 10.90 0.32
N VAL A 436 13.60 9.65 0.79
CA VAL A 436 13.12 9.27 2.13
C VAL A 436 13.97 9.95 3.20
N ARG A 437 15.28 10.01 2.97
CA ARG A 437 16.22 10.74 3.84
C ARG A 437 15.90 12.21 3.92
N MET A 438 15.62 12.83 2.78
CA MET A 438 15.21 14.23 2.71
C MET A 438 13.91 14.43 3.49
N ASP A 439 12.89 13.61 3.23
CA ASP A 439 11.59 13.74 3.91
C ASP A 439 11.72 13.66 5.42
N ALA A 440 12.55 12.73 5.92
CA ALA A 440 12.86 12.60 7.34
C ALA A 440 13.53 13.87 7.91
N MET A 441 14.54 14.44 7.21
CA MET A 441 15.18 15.68 7.61
C MET A 441 14.21 16.85 7.64
N LEU A 442 13.33 16.95 6.66
CA LEU A 442 12.30 17.99 6.58
C LEU A 442 11.29 17.88 7.71
N CYS A 443 10.88 16.66 8.06
CA CYS A 443 10.01 16.43 9.19
C CYS A 443 10.68 16.87 10.50
N MET A 444 11.95 16.56 10.69
CA MET A 444 12.71 17.03 11.86
C MET A 444 12.80 18.56 11.91
N ALA A 445 13.14 19.19 10.79
CA ALA A 445 13.26 20.64 10.71
C ALA A 445 11.92 21.35 11.04
N ARG A 446 10.79 20.77 10.59
CA ARG A 446 9.46 21.31 10.83
C ARG A 446 8.94 21.04 12.25
N ALA A 447 9.09 19.80 12.72
CA ALA A 447 8.43 19.33 13.94
C ALA A 447 9.19 19.65 15.22
N GLY A 448 10.52 19.77 15.16
CA GLY A 448 11.37 19.79 16.32
C GLY A 448 11.94 21.15 16.74
N GLY A 449 11.53 22.25 16.09
CA GLY A 449 12.10 23.57 16.38
C GLY A 449 13.62 23.62 16.12
N ALA A 450 14.32 24.54 16.75
CA ALA A 450 15.76 24.77 16.50
C ALA A 450 16.63 23.50 16.66
N HIS A 451 16.38 22.70 17.69
CA HIS A 451 17.18 21.49 17.95
C HIS A 451 17.05 20.43 16.84
N ALA A 452 15.86 20.22 16.28
CA ALA A 452 15.67 19.29 15.19
C ALA A 452 16.26 19.83 13.87
N GLN A 453 16.19 21.13 13.65
CA GLN A 453 16.86 21.79 12.55
C GLN A 453 18.38 21.61 12.61
N ASP A 454 18.99 21.74 13.80
CA ASP A 454 20.43 21.51 13.97
C ASP A 454 20.82 20.06 13.73
N LYS A 455 20.00 19.09 14.15
CA LYS A 455 20.21 17.67 13.82
C LYS A 455 20.10 17.40 12.32
N ALA A 456 19.12 17.99 11.64
CA ALA A 456 18.96 17.88 10.18
C ALA A 456 20.18 18.50 9.47
N GLN A 457 20.62 19.69 9.89
CA GLN A 457 21.84 20.33 9.37
C GLN A 457 23.06 19.42 9.52
N ALA A 458 23.31 18.89 10.73
CA ALA A 458 24.42 17.99 11.01
C ALA A 458 24.34 16.69 10.16
N ALA A 459 23.15 16.23 9.82
CA ALA A 459 22.97 15.09 8.93
C ALA A 459 23.37 15.44 7.49
N PHE A 460 22.96 16.60 6.95
CA PHE A 460 23.39 17.07 5.63
C PHE A 460 24.91 17.25 5.57
N GLU A 461 25.52 17.88 6.56
CA GLU A 461 26.97 18.05 6.64
C GLU A 461 27.73 16.71 6.62
N ARG A 462 27.22 15.69 7.30
CA ARG A 462 27.80 14.33 7.26
C ARG A 462 27.70 13.70 5.88
N ILE A 463 26.55 13.88 5.19
CA ILE A 463 26.35 13.33 3.85
C ILE A 463 27.28 14.01 2.84
N LEU A 464 27.33 15.34 2.85
CA LEU A 464 28.16 16.11 1.92
C LEU A 464 29.66 15.89 2.09
N LYS A 465 30.11 15.41 3.27
CA LYS A 465 31.50 15.01 3.54
C LYS A 465 31.87 13.62 3.00
N ARG A 466 30.87 12.81 2.55
CA ARG A 466 31.16 11.49 1.97
C ARG A 466 31.80 11.60 0.59
N ASN A 467 32.44 10.50 0.17
CA ASN A 467 32.89 10.37 -1.20
C ASN A 467 31.74 10.02 -2.11
N LEU A 468 31.01 11.04 -2.56
CA LEU A 468 29.84 10.94 -3.43
C LEU A 468 30.30 11.03 -4.88
N ASP A 469 29.61 10.29 -5.78
CA ASP A 469 29.77 10.55 -7.21
C ASP A 469 29.18 11.92 -7.58
N LYS A 470 29.29 12.29 -8.87
CA LYS A 470 28.87 13.63 -9.32
C LYS A 470 27.36 13.82 -9.20
N GLU A 471 26.60 12.82 -9.58
CA GLU A 471 25.12 12.89 -9.59
C GLU A 471 24.56 12.91 -8.17
N GLU A 472 25.05 12.02 -7.31
CA GLU A 472 24.72 12.02 -5.89
C GLU A 472 25.07 13.35 -5.22
N ARG A 473 26.21 13.94 -5.54
CA ARG A 473 26.65 15.21 -4.98
C ARG A 473 25.75 16.37 -5.42
N GLU A 474 25.41 16.45 -6.70
CA GLU A 474 24.47 17.45 -7.22
C GLU A 474 23.11 17.33 -6.53
N GLN A 475 22.62 16.10 -6.35
CA GLN A 475 21.36 15.82 -5.69
C GLN A 475 21.41 16.26 -4.23
N TYR A 476 22.34 15.74 -3.43
CA TYR A 476 22.38 16.02 -1.99
C TYR A 476 22.70 17.49 -1.68
N LEU A 477 23.51 18.14 -2.50
CA LEU A 477 23.77 19.57 -2.36
C LEU A 477 22.53 20.39 -2.67
N GLY A 478 21.75 20.02 -3.71
CA GLY A 478 20.47 20.65 -4.02
C GLY A 478 19.48 20.52 -2.87
N GLU A 479 19.41 19.35 -2.28
CA GLU A 479 18.56 19.06 -1.12
C GLU A 479 18.98 19.87 0.11
N ALA A 480 20.28 19.96 0.37
CA ALA A 480 20.80 20.74 1.49
C ALA A 480 20.53 22.25 1.31
N ILE A 481 20.71 22.79 0.10
CA ILE A 481 20.42 24.19 -0.20
C ILE A 481 18.91 24.47 -0.06
N GLU A 482 18.06 23.59 -0.59
CA GLU A 482 16.60 23.68 -0.43
C GLU A 482 16.21 23.70 1.06
N PHE A 483 16.79 22.82 1.87
CA PHE A 483 16.60 22.81 3.32
C PHE A 483 17.04 24.12 3.98
N ALA A 484 18.24 24.62 3.63
CA ALA A 484 18.76 25.86 4.19
C ALA A 484 17.85 27.06 3.83
N LEU A 485 17.44 27.18 2.55
CA LEU A 485 16.64 28.31 2.08
C LEU A 485 15.19 28.28 2.56
N TYR A 486 14.53 27.14 2.44
CA TYR A 486 13.08 27.05 2.63
C TYR A 486 12.67 26.43 3.97
N GLY A 487 13.48 25.54 4.50
CA GLY A 487 13.28 24.90 5.81
C GLY A 487 13.81 25.76 6.97
N LYS A 488 15.12 26.03 6.96
CA LYS A 488 15.79 26.78 8.04
C LYS A 488 15.73 28.29 7.87
N ARG A 489 15.50 28.78 6.64
CA ARG A 489 15.51 30.21 6.28
C ARG A 489 16.88 30.86 6.53
N ASP A 490 17.96 30.11 6.28
CA ASP A 490 19.34 30.52 6.48
C ASP A 490 20.07 30.63 5.13
N ILE A 491 20.04 31.83 4.54
CA ILE A 491 20.61 32.12 3.24
C ILE A 491 22.14 31.98 3.26
N GLU A 492 22.77 32.36 4.37
CA GLU A 492 24.23 32.30 4.51
C GLU A 492 24.70 30.85 4.59
N LEU A 493 23.98 29.98 5.27
CA LEU A 493 24.24 28.54 5.28
C LEU A 493 24.14 27.93 3.86
N ALA A 494 23.12 28.33 3.10
CA ALA A 494 22.98 27.90 1.70
C ALA A 494 24.16 28.31 0.84
N ARG A 495 24.61 29.56 0.96
CA ARG A 495 25.81 30.07 0.27
C ARG A 495 27.09 29.30 0.68
N GLN A 496 27.30 29.12 1.97
CA GLN A 496 28.46 28.40 2.50
C GLN A 496 28.51 26.96 1.96
N TRP A 497 27.40 26.25 1.92
CA TRP A 497 27.36 24.90 1.37
C TRP A 497 27.63 24.89 -0.14
N LEU A 498 27.03 25.79 -0.89
CA LEU A 498 27.28 25.89 -2.32
C LEU A 498 28.75 26.19 -2.62
N GLU A 499 29.36 27.17 -1.97
CA GLU A 499 30.78 27.55 -2.14
C GLU A 499 31.72 26.40 -1.77
N SER A 500 31.47 25.72 -0.65
CA SER A 500 32.33 24.64 -0.16
C SER A 500 32.33 23.43 -1.09
N HIS A 501 31.22 23.17 -1.81
CA HIS A 501 31.07 21.99 -2.65
C HIS A 501 31.13 22.30 -4.17
N SER A 502 31.04 23.57 -4.57
CA SER A 502 31.06 24.00 -5.98
C SER A 502 32.33 23.60 -6.73
N LYS A 503 33.49 23.55 -6.06
CA LYS A 503 34.76 23.16 -6.67
C LYS A 503 34.78 21.71 -7.15
N GLN A 504 33.96 20.87 -6.60
CA GLN A 504 33.82 19.45 -6.95
C GLN A 504 32.78 19.22 -8.03
N LEU A 505 31.95 20.24 -8.31
CA LEU A 505 30.98 20.26 -9.42
C LEU A 505 31.66 21.03 -10.58
N LYS A 506 31.45 20.58 -11.82
CA LYS A 506 31.96 21.37 -12.98
C LYS A 506 31.27 22.73 -12.97
N LYS A 507 32.06 23.82 -13.16
CA LYS A 507 31.58 25.22 -13.15
C LYS A 507 30.41 25.56 -14.08
N SER A 508 30.01 24.66 -14.99
CA SER A 508 28.95 24.85 -16.00
C SER A 508 27.73 23.95 -15.74
N SER A 509 27.48 23.54 -14.50
CA SER A 509 26.25 22.75 -14.20
C SER A 509 25.06 23.69 -14.10
N LYS A 510 24.08 23.52 -15.00
CA LYS A 510 22.79 24.25 -14.93
C LYS A 510 22.07 24.08 -13.59
N VAL A 511 22.33 22.98 -12.91
CA VAL A 511 21.83 22.73 -11.55
C VAL A 511 22.45 23.72 -10.56
N MET A 512 23.72 24.02 -10.71
CA MET A 512 24.43 24.98 -9.85
C MET A 512 23.93 26.40 -10.08
N GLU A 513 23.73 26.81 -11.34
CA GLU A 513 23.15 28.11 -11.71
C GLU A 513 21.75 28.27 -11.13
N ALA A 514 20.93 27.22 -11.19
CA ALA A 514 19.58 27.22 -10.59
C ALA A 514 19.64 27.38 -9.06
N MET A 515 20.58 26.70 -8.37
CA MET A 515 20.77 26.86 -6.94
C MET A 515 21.23 28.26 -6.58
N MET A 516 22.17 28.85 -7.34
CA MET A 516 22.63 30.23 -7.15
C MET A 516 21.49 31.22 -7.36
N MET A 517 20.68 31.03 -8.40
CA MET A 517 19.50 31.86 -8.65
C MET A 517 18.52 31.80 -7.49
N ASP A 518 18.21 30.61 -6.95
CA ASP A 518 17.32 30.44 -5.80
C ASP A 518 17.86 31.18 -4.56
N ILE A 519 19.17 31.11 -4.31
CA ILE A 519 19.84 31.83 -3.21
C ILE A 519 19.67 33.33 -3.39
N GLU A 520 19.95 33.88 -4.58
CA GLU A 520 19.88 35.31 -4.83
C GLU A 520 18.43 35.85 -4.79
N LEU A 521 17.46 35.04 -5.25
CA LEU A 521 16.04 35.37 -5.11
C LEU A 521 15.60 35.45 -3.65
N GLN A 522 16.01 34.48 -2.82
CA GLN A 522 15.70 34.52 -1.39
C GLN A 522 16.43 35.64 -0.65
N ALA A 523 17.59 36.09 -1.16
CA ALA A 523 18.32 37.24 -0.66
C ALA A 523 17.73 38.59 -1.15
N GLY A 524 16.78 38.60 -2.07
CA GLY A 524 16.21 39.81 -2.66
C GLY A 524 17.07 40.46 -3.74
N ASN A 525 18.13 39.81 -4.22
CA ASN A 525 19.07 40.32 -5.21
C ASN A 525 18.57 40.09 -6.65
N ARG A 526 17.57 40.89 -7.05
CA ARG A 526 16.88 40.75 -8.36
C ARG A 526 17.86 40.80 -9.55
N GLU A 527 18.78 41.76 -9.57
CA GLU A 527 19.69 41.94 -10.70
C GLU A 527 20.56 40.70 -10.94
N LYS A 528 21.14 40.18 -9.88
CA LYS A 528 21.96 38.99 -9.96
C LYS A 528 21.18 37.72 -10.29
N ALA A 529 19.95 37.61 -9.80
CA ALA A 529 19.05 36.52 -10.17
C ALA A 529 18.67 36.55 -11.65
N LEU A 530 18.43 37.74 -12.22
CA LEU A 530 18.18 37.94 -13.65
C LEU A 530 19.39 37.63 -14.52
N GLU A 531 20.60 38.02 -14.09
CA GLU A 531 21.86 37.65 -14.76
C GLU A 531 22.01 36.12 -14.84
N LEU A 532 21.87 35.40 -13.71
CA LEU A 532 21.94 33.94 -13.65
C LEU A 532 20.84 33.28 -14.51
N PHE A 533 19.63 33.86 -14.53
CA PHE A 533 18.54 33.37 -15.38
C PHE A 533 18.87 33.53 -16.86
N SER A 534 19.48 34.66 -17.25
CA SER A 534 19.95 34.89 -18.62
C SER A 534 20.99 33.85 -19.02
N ASP A 535 21.99 33.60 -18.17
CA ASP A 535 23.03 32.62 -18.41
C ASP A 535 22.47 31.19 -18.58
N MET A 536 21.43 30.83 -17.80
CA MET A 536 20.74 29.55 -17.95
C MET A 536 20.04 29.41 -19.31
N LEU A 537 19.60 30.51 -19.91
CA LEU A 537 18.91 30.55 -21.20
C LEU A 537 19.86 30.59 -22.40
N GLU A 538 21.05 31.24 -22.29
CA GLU A 538 21.99 31.43 -23.40
C GLU A 538 22.50 30.11 -24.03
N GLY A 539 22.51 29.01 -23.31
CA GLY A 539 22.85 27.70 -23.82
C GLY A 539 21.80 27.03 -24.75
N LYS A 540 20.61 27.62 -24.88
CA LYS A 540 19.52 27.07 -25.71
C LYS A 540 19.19 28.04 -26.86
N ARG A 541 19.81 27.81 -28.04
CA ARG A 541 19.40 28.50 -29.26
C ARG A 541 17.94 28.21 -29.58
N LEU A 542 17.18 29.33 -29.78
CA LEU A 542 15.80 29.37 -30.20
C LEU A 542 15.57 28.66 -31.55
N GLY A 543 15.08 27.44 -31.56
CA GLY A 543 14.80 26.63 -32.75
C GLY A 543 13.67 25.63 -32.50
N ALA A 544 13.49 24.63 -33.37
CA ALA A 544 12.46 23.59 -33.30
C ALA A 544 12.36 22.90 -31.92
N THR A 545 13.46 22.86 -31.18
CA THR A 545 13.58 22.41 -29.79
C THR A 545 12.78 23.24 -28.77
N GLN A 546 12.36 24.48 -29.07
CA GLN A 546 11.52 25.26 -28.16
C GLN A 546 10.07 24.79 -28.12
N ARG A 547 9.52 24.31 -29.25
CA ARG A 547 8.18 23.70 -29.24
C ARG A 547 8.17 22.39 -28.45
N GLU A 548 9.21 21.58 -28.61
CA GLU A 548 9.36 20.33 -27.85
C GLU A 548 9.58 20.61 -26.36
N ALA A 549 10.41 21.60 -26.01
CA ALA A 549 10.62 21.99 -24.61
C ALA A 549 9.35 22.61 -23.98
N ALA A 550 8.57 23.39 -24.75
CA ALA A 550 7.30 23.94 -24.23
C ALA A 550 6.26 22.84 -24.03
N VAL A 551 6.15 21.87 -24.95
CA VAL A 551 5.25 20.71 -24.81
C VAL A 551 5.69 19.84 -23.63
N HIS A 552 6.99 19.63 -23.45
CA HIS A 552 7.54 18.88 -22.33
C HIS A 552 7.35 19.61 -21.00
N GLY A 553 7.51 20.93 -20.97
CA GLY A 553 7.21 21.77 -19.81
C GLY A 553 5.75 21.68 -19.36
N VAL A 554 4.80 21.68 -20.30
CA VAL A 554 3.37 21.50 -20.00
C VAL A 554 3.12 20.10 -19.38
N SER A 555 3.73 19.04 -19.95
CA SER A 555 3.59 17.67 -19.41
C SER A 555 4.14 17.58 -17.99
N LEU A 556 5.34 18.11 -17.73
CA LEU A 556 5.97 18.09 -16.41
C LEU A 556 5.18 18.93 -15.38
N HIS A 557 4.62 20.06 -15.81
CA HIS A 557 3.71 20.87 -15.00
C HIS A 557 2.48 20.04 -14.55
N GLU A 558 1.80 19.39 -15.51
CA GLU A 558 0.62 18.57 -15.21
C GLU A 558 0.95 17.37 -14.32
N GLU A 559 2.08 16.71 -14.58
CA GLU A 559 2.55 15.58 -13.76
C GLU A 559 2.89 16.02 -12.34
N ALA A 560 3.60 17.13 -12.17
CA ALA A 560 3.90 17.69 -10.86
C ALA A 560 2.62 18.10 -10.11
N MET A 561 1.67 18.76 -10.78
CA MET A 561 0.39 19.14 -10.20
C MET A 561 -0.43 17.95 -9.75
N ARG A 562 -0.49 16.90 -10.58
CA ARG A 562 -1.18 15.66 -10.25
C ARG A 562 -0.53 14.99 -9.03
N ALA A 563 0.78 14.85 -9.03
CA ALA A 563 1.52 14.27 -7.92
C ALA A 563 1.32 15.06 -6.60
N ILE A 564 1.30 16.39 -6.66
CA ILE A 564 0.99 17.25 -5.49
C ILE A 564 -0.46 17.03 -5.02
N GLY A 565 -1.41 16.96 -5.95
CA GLY A 565 -2.84 16.71 -5.66
C GLY A 565 -3.05 15.38 -4.95
N ASP A 566 -2.39 14.33 -5.46
CA ASP A 566 -2.44 12.95 -4.93
C ASP A 566 -1.55 12.76 -3.68
N ASN A 567 -0.90 13.82 -3.20
CA ASN A 567 0.06 13.79 -2.07
C ASN A 567 1.29 12.88 -2.30
N ARG A 568 1.63 12.58 -3.58
CA ARG A 568 2.85 11.86 -3.98
C ARG A 568 4.04 12.82 -4.05
N LEU A 569 4.45 13.32 -2.89
CA LEU A 569 5.36 14.46 -2.78
C LEU A 569 6.78 14.17 -3.27
N LEU A 570 7.23 12.93 -3.22
CA LEU A 570 8.53 12.52 -3.77
C LEU A 570 8.53 12.61 -5.29
N GLU A 571 7.54 12.02 -5.93
CA GLU A 571 7.35 12.12 -7.38
C GLU A 571 7.17 13.56 -7.83
N ALA A 572 6.39 14.37 -7.08
CA ALA A 572 6.24 15.79 -7.36
C ALA A 572 7.60 16.52 -7.38
N ARG A 573 8.50 16.20 -6.44
CA ARG A 573 9.84 16.76 -6.39
C ARG A 573 10.68 16.35 -7.60
N GLU A 574 10.68 15.08 -7.98
CA GLU A 574 11.38 14.61 -9.18
C GLU A 574 10.93 15.38 -10.42
N LYS A 575 9.60 15.53 -10.60
CA LYS A 575 9.04 16.27 -11.72
C LYS A 575 9.42 17.75 -11.69
N LEU A 576 9.42 18.39 -10.52
CA LEU A 576 9.90 19.76 -10.36
C LEU A 576 11.39 19.91 -10.69
N CYS A 577 12.25 18.99 -10.24
CA CYS A 577 13.66 18.99 -10.57
C CYS A 577 13.89 18.80 -12.08
N GLN A 578 13.16 17.88 -12.70
CA GLN A 578 13.21 17.66 -14.14
C GLN A 578 12.74 18.89 -14.91
N TRP A 579 11.59 19.48 -14.51
CA TRP A 579 11.04 20.70 -15.11
C TRP A 579 12.01 21.88 -15.03
N SER A 580 12.63 22.08 -13.89
CA SER A 580 13.66 23.14 -13.71
C SER A 580 14.85 23.00 -14.67
N LYS A 581 15.23 21.76 -15.04
CA LYS A 581 16.33 21.47 -15.97
C LYS A 581 15.91 21.60 -17.44
N GLU A 582 14.73 21.10 -17.77
CA GLU A 582 14.28 20.96 -19.16
C GLU A 582 13.57 22.20 -19.70
N ALA A 583 12.82 22.90 -18.86
CA ALA A 583 12.12 24.14 -19.21
C ALA A 583 12.42 25.30 -18.25
N PRO A 584 13.67 25.75 -18.12
CA PRO A 584 14.06 26.80 -17.18
C PRO A 584 13.36 28.13 -17.42
N MET A 585 12.84 28.39 -18.63
CA MET A 585 12.08 29.61 -18.96
C MET A 585 10.80 29.78 -18.13
N ASP A 586 10.24 28.69 -17.63
CA ASP A 586 9.02 28.71 -16.80
C ASP A 586 9.27 29.30 -15.39
N ARG A 587 10.52 29.48 -15.00
CA ARG A 587 10.89 30.27 -13.82
C ARG A 587 10.67 31.77 -14.04
N GLY A 588 10.87 32.25 -15.26
CA GLY A 588 10.67 33.67 -15.61
C GLY A 588 9.20 34.07 -15.68
N ASN A 589 8.28 33.15 -16.01
CA ASN A 589 6.84 33.43 -16.10
C ASN A 589 6.08 33.09 -14.81
N GLY A 590 6.78 32.68 -13.75
CA GLY A 590 6.20 32.37 -12.44
C GLY A 590 5.43 31.04 -12.34
N SER A 591 5.25 30.31 -13.44
CA SER A 591 4.49 29.04 -13.42
C SER A 591 5.21 27.99 -12.59
N PHE A 592 6.51 27.83 -12.78
CA PHE A 592 7.33 26.90 -12.00
C PHE A 592 7.28 27.24 -10.51
N ASN A 593 7.47 28.52 -10.16
CA ASN A 593 7.50 29.00 -8.77
C ASN A 593 6.15 28.77 -8.08
N LEU A 594 5.03 28.98 -8.77
CA LEU A 594 3.70 28.72 -8.23
C LEU A 594 3.51 27.25 -7.85
N ILE A 595 3.91 26.33 -8.73
CA ILE A 595 3.75 24.90 -8.48
C ILE A 595 4.72 24.43 -7.40
N ARG A 596 5.97 24.93 -7.39
CA ARG A 596 6.95 24.64 -6.34
C ARG A 596 6.48 25.20 -4.98
N ALA A 597 5.84 26.35 -4.93
CA ALA A 597 5.24 26.87 -3.70
C ALA A 597 4.09 25.99 -3.18
N ARG A 598 3.23 25.45 -4.08
CA ARG A 598 2.21 24.46 -3.71
C ARG A 598 2.81 23.19 -3.14
N TYR A 599 3.90 22.70 -3.73
CA TYR A 599 4.66 21.59 -3.20
C TYR A 599 5.19 21.89 -1.79
N PHE A 600 5.83 23.06 -1.57
CA PHE A 600 6.30 23.45 -0.24
C PHE A 600 5.16 23.61 0.77
N ARG A 601 4.02 24.16 0.37
CA ARG A 601 2.84 24.25 1.22
C ARG A 601 2.33 22.88 1.63
N ARG A 602 2.28 21.91 0.71
CA ARG A 602 1.92 20.52 1.02
C ARG A 602 2.91 19.86 1.96
N ARG A 603 4.18 20.22 1.86
CA ARG A 603 5.21 19.81 2.80
C ARG A 603 5.11 20.51 4.17
N GLY A 604 4.27 21.51 4.31
CA GLY A 604 4.15 22.33 5.51
C GLY A 604 5.24 23.40 5.66
N TRP A 605 6.02 23.66 4.63
CA TRP A 605 7.00 24.75 4.58
C TRP A 605 6.34 26.07 4.17
N LEU A 606 5.44 26.55 5.01
CA LEU A 606 4.60 27.69 4.66
C LEU A 606 5.43 28.96 4.42
N ALA A 607 6.44 29.21 5.27
CA ALA A 607 7.33 30.35 5.09
C ALA A 607 8.20 30.24 3.83
N GLY A 608 8.67 29.02 3.51
CA GLY A 608 9.39 28.75 2.28
C GLY A 608 8.53 28.94 1.03
N ALA A 609 7.28 28.47 1.09
CA ALA A 609 6.31 28.67 0.02
C ALA A 609 6.04 30.15 -0.25
N LEU A 610 5.90 31.00 0.79
CA LEU A 610 5.80 32.45 0.64
C LEU A 610 7.05 33.04 -0.04
N GLY A 611 8.25 32.64 0.43
CA GLY A 611 9.51 33.11 -0.16
C GLY A 611 9.63 32.76 -1.64
N GLU A 612 9.15 31.58 -2.05
CA GLU A 612 9.12 31.16 -3.45
C GLU A 612 8.21 32.05 -4.30
N LEU A 613 7.02 32.39 -3.79
CA LEU A 613 6.07 33.28 -4.48
C LEU A 613 6.57 34.72 -4.49
N ASP A 614 7.21 35.19 -3.43
CA ASP A 614 7.84 36.52 -3.37
C ASP A 614 9.00 36.62 -4.37
N GLY A 615 9.80 35.54 -4.52
CA GLY A 615 10.84 35.44 -5.52
C GLY A 615 10.31 35.53 -6.95
N ALA A 616 9.17 34.89 -7.23
CA ALA A 616 8.52 35.00 -8.53
C ALA A 616 8.08 36.46 -8.85
N ILE A 617 7.46 37.14 -7.89
CA ILE A 617 7.04 38.56 -8.05
C ILE A 617 8.29 39.45 -8.16
N LEU A 618 9.36 39.14 -7.46
CA LEU A 618 10.62 39.88 -7.55
C LEU A 618 11.23 39.79 -8.96
N MET A 619 11.16 38.63 -9.58
CA MET A 619 11.65 38.44 -10.96
C MET A 619 10.82 39.23 -11.97
N ASP A 620 9.52 39.09 -11.92
CA ASP A 620 8.60 39.85 -12.80
C ASP A 620 7.37 40.33 -12.00
N PRO A 621 7.32 41.64 -11.66
CA PRO A 621 6.16 42.22 -10.98
C PRO A 621 4.86 42.19 -11.81
N LEU A 622 4.96 41.94 -13.11
CA LEU A 622 3.83 41.92 -14.05
C LEU A 622 3.51 40.46 -14.51
N LEU A 623 3.77 39.49 -13.65
CA LEU A 623 3.50 38.06 -13.94
C LEU A 623 2.12 37.85 -14.58
N PRO A 624 2.03 37.09 -15.68
CA PRO A 624 0.74 36.78 -16.30
C PRO A 624 -0.23 36.05 -15.37
N ASN A 625 0.30 35.27 -14.42
CA ASN A 625 -0.44 34.50 -13.43
C ASN A 625 -0.40 35.14 -12.02
N LEU A 626 -0.18 36.46 -11.93
CA LEU A 626 -0.12 37.18 -10.65
C LEU A 626 -1.34 36.92 -9.75
N PRO A 627 -2.60 36.90 -10.26
CA PRO A 627 -3.75 36.58 -9.42
C PRO A 627 -3.70 35.18 -8.80
N ASP A 628 -3.16 34.16 -9.51
CA ASP A 628 -2.98 32.82 -8.98
C ASP A 628 -1.90 32.79 -7.88
N VAL A 629 -0.81 33.52 -8.08
CA VAL A 629 0.28 33.68 -7.10
C VAL A 629 -0.26 34.35 -5.82
N GLU A 630 -1.01 35.43 -5.94
CA GLU A 630 -1.62 36.13 -4.80
C GLU A 630 -2.66 35.28 -4.09
N PHE A 631 -3.44 34.50 -4.84
CA PHE A 631 -4.39 33.55 -4.26
C PHE A 631 -3.69 32.46 -3.46
N GLU A 632 -2.61 31.90 -3.97
CA GLU A 632 -1.81 30.90 -3.25
C GLU A 632 -1.18 31.49 -1.98
N LYS A 633 -0.67 32.76 -2.05
CA LYS A 633 -0.19 33.49 -0.86
C LYS A 633 -1.28 33.66 0.18
N ALA A 634 -2.50 34.03 -0.23
CA ALA A 634 -3.63 34.17 0.67
C ALA A 634 -3.95 32.85 1.39
N GLN A 635 -3.95 31.72 0.67
CA GLN A 635 -4.15 30.40 1.28
C GLN A 635 -3.04 30.04 2.27
N ILE A 636 -1.79 30.43 1.99
CA ILE A 636 -0.68 30.19 2.90
C ILE A 636 -0.82 31.05 4.16
N TYR A 637 -1.21 32.33 4.06
CA TYR A 637 -1.47 33.18 5.21
C TYR A 637 -2.65 32.66 6.05
N GLU A 638 -3.70 32.12 5.41
CA GLU A 638 -4.81 31.45 6.10
C GLU A 638 -4.29 30.25 6.92
N ALA A 639 -3.40 29.42 6.33
CA ALA A 639 -2.77 28.30 7.02
C ALA A 639 -1.83 28.73 8.18
N LEU A 640 -1.19 29.88 8.05
CA LEU A 640 -0.38 30.51 9.11
C LEU A 640 -1.23 31.20 10.19
N LYS A 641 -2.57 31.23 10.02
CA LYS A 641 -3.53 31.97 10.86
C LYS A 641 -3.33 33.49 10.87
N ASP A 642 -2.65 34.03 9.86
CA ASP A 642 -2.56 35.47 9.58
C ASP A 642 -3.76 35.88 8.71
N ASN A 643 -4.95 35.84 9.35
CA ASN A 643 -6.22 36.06 8.65
C ASN A 643 -6.34 37.47 8.04
N GLU A 644 -5.65 38.46 8.59
CA GLU A 644 -5.75 39.82 8.06
C GLU A 644 -5.02 39.95 6.73
N LYS A 645 -3.80 39.41 6.60
CA LYS A 645 -3.09 39.37 5.32
C LYS A 645 -3.82 38.50 4.29
N ALA A 646 -4.38 37.37 4.72
CA ALA A 646 -5.19 36.54 3.83
C ALA A 646 -6.39 37.32 3.28
N LYS A 647 -7.13 38.04 4.14
CA LYS A 647 -8.27 38.87 3.74
C LYS A 647 -7.86 40.01 2.80
N GLU A 648 -6.71 40.66 3.05
CA GLU A 648 -6.18 41.73 2.19
C GLU A 648 -5.96 41.21 0.76
N LEU A 649 -5.27 40.09 0.61
CA LEU A 649 -5.02 39.48 -0.70
C LEU A 649 -6.31 39.01 -1.39
N TYR A 650 -7.23 38.38 -0.64
CA TYR A 650 -8.49 37.95 -1.20
C TYR A 650 -9.36 39.19 -1.68
N ARG A 651 -9.32 40.30 -0.94
CA ARG A 651 -9.99 41.55 -1.37
C ARG A 651 -9.33 42.08 -2.62
N LYS A 652 -8.00 42.15 -2.67
CA LYS A 652 -7.26 42.60 -3.84
C LYS A 652 -7.63 41.78 -5.07
N ILE A 653 -7.64 40.46 -4.98
CA ILE A 653 -8.02 39.56 -6.09
C ILE A 653 -9.46 39.86 -6.54
N LYS A 654 -10.40 39.98 -5.58
CA LYS A 654 -11.81 40.25 -5.87
C LYS A 654 -12.00 41.58 -6.58
N ASP A 655 -11.26 42.61 -6.20
CA ASP A 655 -11.48 44.00 -6.64
C ASP A 655 -10.66 44.34 -7.90
N GLU A 656 -9.41 43.86 -8.01
CA GLU A 656 -8.54 44.12 -9.15
C GLU A 656 -8.67 43.09 -10.30
N TYR A 657 -9.05 41.84 -9.97
CA TYR A 657 -9.16 40.77 -10.96
C TYR A 657 -10.53 40.04 -10.93
N PRO A 658 -11.67 40.77 -11.01
CA PRO A 658 -13.01 40.22 -10.77
C PRO A 658 -13.41 39.12 -11.75
N ASN A 659 -12.82 39.11 -12.95
CA ASN A 659 -13.09 38.13 -14.03
C ASN A 659 -12.07 36.99 -14.08
N HIS A 660 -11.08 36.98 -13.19
CA HIS A 660 -10.10 35.89 -13.15
C HIS A 660 -10.69 34.63 -12.52
N ILE A 661 -10.20 33.46 -12.93
CA ILE A 661 -10.71 32.15 -12.48
C ILE A 661 -10.64 31.96 -10.95
N VAL A 662 -9.69 32.59 -10.26
CA VAL A 662 -9.55 32.52 -8.80
C VAL A 662 -10.44 33.50 -8.03
N ALA A 663 -11.08 34.46 -8.68
CA ALA A 663 -11.90 35.47 -8.01
C ALA A 663 -13.13 34.93 -7.26
N PRO A 664 -13.86 33.90 -7.76
CA PRO A 664 -14.90 33.23 -6.99
C PRO A 664 -14.34 32.59 -5.70
N TRP A 665 -13.20 31.89 -5.78
CA TRP A 665 -12.58 31.26 -4.63
C TRP A 665 -12.03 32.27 -3.61
N ALA A 666 -11.55 33.40 -4.05
CA ALA A 666 -11.17 34.51 -3.17
C ALA A 666 -12.38 35.05 -2.39
N ARG A 667 -13.56 35.19 -3.04
CA ARG A 667 -14.82 35.55 -2.38
C ARG A 667 -15.20 34.52 -1.31
N ASP A 668 -15.10 33.24 -1.62
CA ASP A 668 -15.36 32.15 -0.66
C ASP A 668 -14.38 32.20 0.53
N GLY A 669 -13.10 32.51 0.27
CA GLY A 669 -12.09 32.75 1.30
C GLY A 669 -12.48 33.87 2.26
N LEU A 670 -12.95 34.99 1.72
CA LEU A 670 -13.46 36.12 2.53
C LEU A 670 -14.68 35.75 3.38
N ILE A 671 -15.57 34.90 2.87
CA ILE A 671 -16.73 34.39 3.62
C ILE A 671 -16.28 33.53 4.77
N ARG A 672 -15.39 32.56 4.53
CA ARG A 672 -14.83 31.68 5.58
C ARG A 672 -14.16 32.46 6.71
N LEU A 673 -13.39 33.48 6.37
CA LEU A 673 -12.63 34.27 7.35
C LEU A 673 -13.48 35.33 8.10
N ARG A 674 -14.77 35.44 7.80
CA ARG A 674 -15.72 36.26 8.57
C ARG A 674 -16.31 35.51 9.77
N GLN A 675 -16.32 34.18 9.72
CA GLN A 675 -16.73 33.28 10.80
C GLN A 675 -15.62 33.13 11.86
#